data_394ede017ec56d97cdd7910ba5db73e6
#
_entry.id   394ede017ec56d97cdd7910ba5db73e6
#
_cell.length_a   1.000
_cell.length_b   1.000
_cell.length_c   1.000
_cell.angle_alpha   90.00
_cell.angle_beta   90.00
_cell.angle_gamma   90.00
#
_symmetry.space_group_name_H-M   'P 1'
#
loop_
_entity.id
_entity.type
_entity.pdbx_description
1 polymer ?
#
loop_
_entity_poly.entity_id
_entity_poly.type
_entity_poly.pdbx_seq_one_letter_code
_entity_poly.pdbx_strand_id
1 'polypeptide(L)'
;MNEAETRAELIDPALKSCGWGEIVDTKVFREFHITRGRIQTGGKRSKPQIADYILSYKNVKLAVIEAKSAELEVGEGVAQAKAYAEKMDLDYTFSTNGKEIYQICMKNGKEGLITTFPSPDELWRMVHEEQNQWRDNFHNVPFEDQGGTKQPRFYQEIAVNKALSAITENNERVLLTLATGTGKTFIAFQIAWKLFQTRWNLSSTSSDTTYNARRPRILFLADRNILADQAFNAFNAFPEDALVRISPTEIKTHGRVPTNGSIFFSIFQTFMSGRDKDGNPAPYFGEYPADYFDFIIIDECHRGGANDEGNWRGIMDYFSPAVQLGLTATPKRKQNKDTYVYFGDPVYIYSLKEGINDGFLTPFKVKRIQTTLDEYLYTSDDTVIEGEVEAGRIYHEDEFNRIIEIKAREEKRVKIVLDEINQQEKTIIFCAIQEHALAVRDLINQNKESSDPNYCHRVTANDGKLGEQHLRDFQDNEKTVPTILTTSQKLSTGVDARNIRNIVLLRPINSMIEFKQIVGRGTRLFDGKDYFTIYDFVDAYQHFLDPEWDGEPVEPEPCSTCGQQPCICEKEPPATCNTCGQTPCVCEKEPELCDKCGKFPCECPKWKRLKIKLKDGKEREIQHMISTSFWSADGTPISAEEFLQNLYGKLPEFFKNEDELRKIWSNPTTRSTFLKRLDEVGFGKEELANIQSLVKAEKSDLFDVLEYVSFAIKPITREERVKIAKPIIFAKLDEKQKDFLDFVLANYIESGVEELEQDKLPSLLELKYKSISDAAVELGGIEKIRETFIAFQGNLYAKKAA
;
A
#
# COMPACT_ATOMS: atom_id res chain seq x y z
N MET A 1 22.98 35.38 -10.67
CA MET A 1 21.53 35.24 -10.89
C MET A 1 21.14 33.87 -10.32
N ASN A 2 20.27 33.87 -9.29
CA ASN A 2 19.82 32.60 -8.69
C ASN A 2 18.87 31.87 -9.65
N GLU A 3 18.46 30.67 -9.28
CA GLU A 3 17.61 29.83 -10.14
C GLU A 3 16.23 30.43 -10.41
N ALA A 4 15.62 31.07 -9.41
CA ALA A 4 14.31 31.74 -9.56
C ALA A 4 14.39 32.93 -10.52
N GLU A 5 15.45 33.76 -10.40
CA GLU A 5 15.72 34.83 -11.33
C GLU A 5 16.02 34.31 -12.74
N THR A 6 16.81 33.23 -12.85
CA THR A 6 17.09 32.60 -14.14
C THR A 6 15.82 32.11 -14.83
N ARG A 7 14.90 31.50 -14.07
CA ARG A 7 13.59 31.09 -14.59
C ARG A 7 12.77 32.27 -15.11
N ALA A 8 12.65 33.32 -14.30
CA ALA A 8 11.79 34.44 -14.63
C ALA A 8 12.35 35.33 -15.78
N GLU A 9 13.67 35.55 -15.82
CA GLU A 9 14.28 36.50 -16.75
C GLU A 9 14.76 35.85 -18.06
N LEU A 10 15.13 34.59 -18.04
CA LEU A 10 15.71 33.91 -19.22
C LEU A 10 14.83 32.76 -19.75
N ILE A 11 14.37 31.85 -18.90
CA ILE A 11 13.68 30.65 -19.36
C ILE A 11 12.24 30.94 -19.77
N ASP A 12 11.49 31.68 -18.97
CA ASP A 12 10.08 32.02 -19.26
C ASP A 12 9.94 32.82 -20.56
N PRO A 13 10.75 33.87 -20.83
CA PRO A 13 10.71 34.55 -22.10
C PRO A 13 11.10 33.68 -23.29
N ALA A 14 12.10 32.78 -23.10
CA ALA A 14 12.52 31.84 -24.17
C ALA A 14 11.38 30.87 -24.54
N LEU A 15 10.68 30.31 -23.55
CA LEU A 15 9.54 29.44 -23.80
C LEU A 15 8.39 30.16 -24.49
N LYS A 16 8.05 31.37 -24.06
CA LYS A 16 7.04 32.23 -24.72
C LYS A 16 7.39 32.53 -26.15
N SER A 17 8.65 32.89 -26.45
CA SER A 17 9.11 33.17 -27.81
C SER A 17 8.96 31.98 -28.76
N CYS A 18 8.98 30.75 -28.23
CA CYS A 18 8.73 29.54 -28.97
C CYS A 18 7.24 29.13 -29.04
N GLY A 19 6.34 29.97 -28.46
CA GLY A 19 4.90 29.76 -28.50
C GLY A 19 4.30 29.05 -27.30
N TRP A 20 5.10 28.63 -26.31
CA TRP A 20 4.60 27.95 -25.12
C TRP A 20 3.84 28.92 -24.20
N GLY A 21 2.59 28.59 -23.88
CA GLY A 21 1.67 29.44 -23.10
C GLY A 21 1.01 30.55 -23.92
N GLU A 22 1.33 30.73 -25.21
CA GLU A 22 0.74 31.70 -26.13
C GLU A 22 -0.14 31.01 -27.20
N ILE A 23 0.27 29.88 -27.73
CA ILE A 23 -0.50 29.08 -28.69
C ILE A 23 -1.66 28.40 -27.95
N VAL A 24 -2.82 28.31 -28.61
CA VAL A 24 -4.03 27.65 -28.08
C VAL A 24 -3.70 26.20 -27.72
N ASP A 25 -4.29 25.71 -26.66
CA ASP A 25 -4.11 24.34 -26.11
C ASP A 25 -2.70 24.04 -25.56
N THR A 26 -1.83 25.08 -25.42
CA THR A 26 -0.56 24.94 -24.71
C THR A 26 -0.67 25.35 -23.25
N LYS A 27 0.04 24.61 -22.37
CA LYS A 27 0.19 24.96 -20.94
C LYS A 27 1.62 24.74 -20.51
N VAL A 28 2.15 25.66 -19.71
CA VAL A 28 3.42 25.52 -19.02
C VAL A 28 3.13 25.43 -17.52
N PHE A 29 3.27 24.23 -16.96
CA PHE A 29 3.16 24.03 -15.51
C PHE A 29 4.50 24.33 -14.88
N ARG A 30 4.52 25.11 -13.81
CA ARG A 30 5.70 25.44 -13.02
C ARG A 30 5.62 24.73 -11.68
N GLU A 31 6.77 24.30 -11.15
CA GLU A 31 6.87 23.59 -9.86
C GLU A 31 5.85 22.44 -9.76
N PHE A 32 5.86 21.60 -10.80
CA PHE A 32 4.88 20.53 -10.92
C PHE A 32 5.23 19.37 -10.00
N HIS A 33 4.37 19.10 -9.02
CA HIS A 33 4.51 17.98 -8.10
C HIS A 33 4.21 16.64 -8.81
N ILE A 34 5.26 15.89 -9.17
CA ILE A 34 5.14 14.55 -9.78
C ILE A 34 4.73 13.57 -8.70
N THR A 35 5.46 13.51 -7.58
CA THR A 35 5.18 12.63 -6.45
C THR A 35 4.89 13.44 -5.19
N ARG A 36 4.26 12.79 -4.21
CA ARG A 36 4.00 13.40 -2.90
C ARG A 36 5.11 13.12 -1.88
N GLY A 37 6.07 12.26 -2.24
CA GLY A 37 7.02 11.67 -1.33
C GLY A 37 6.40 10.61 -0.43
N ARG A 38 7.18 9.57 -0.12
CA ARG A 38 6.78 8.47 0.76
C ARG A 38 6.35 8.98 2.12
N ILE A 39 5.28 8.42 2.66
CA ILE A 39 4.85 8.68 4.04
C ILE A 39 5.85 8.03 4.99
N GLN A 40 6.35 8.82 5.93
CA GLN A 40 7.23 8.41 7.03
C GLN A 40 6.46 8.48 8.35
N THR A 41 7.02 7.87 9.39
CA THR A 41 6.44 7.91 10.73
C THR A 41 6.29 9.34 11.26
N GLY A 42 5.20 9.61 11.97
CA GLY A 42 4.90 10.93 12.51
C GLY A 42 4.32 11.93 11.49
N GLY A 43 3.69 11.44 10.42
CA GLY A 43 2.99 12.26 9.42
C GLY A 43 3.89 13.01 8.47
N LYS A 44 5.21 12.82 8.56
CA LYS A 44 6.18 13.41 7.64
C LYS A 44 6.17 12.69 6.30
N ARG A 45 6.74 13.35 5.29
CA ARG A 45 6.96 12.73 3.96
C ARG A 45 8.41 12.90 3.56
N SER A 46 8.93 11.94 2.81
CA SER A 46 10.20 12.12 2.11
C SER A 46 10.09 13.28 1.12
N LYS A 47 11.23 13.76 0.63
CA LYS A 47 11.27 14.86 -0.33
C LYS A 47 10.42 14.50 -1.58
N PRO A 48 9.40 15.30 -1.93
CA PRO A 48 8.62 15.08 -3.15
C PRO A 48 9.50 15.33 -4.38
N GLN A 49 9.14 14.69 -5.50
CA GLN A 49 9.73 15.03 -6.80
C GLN A 49 8.91 16.16 -7.42
N ILE A 50 9.57 17.27 -7.69
CA ILE A 50 8.96 18.48 -8.24
C ILE A 50 9.76 18.85 -9.48
N ALA A 51 9.10 18.87 -10.64
CA ALA A 51 9.71 19.36 -11.87
C ALA A 51 9.57 20.88 -11.97
N ASP A 52 10.63 21.56 -12.38
CA ASP A 52 10.59 23.03 -12.54
C ASP A 52 9.56 23.44 -13.58
N TYR A 53 9.54 22.75 -14.73
CA TYR A 53 8.52 22.95 -15.74
C TYR A 53 8.05 21.65 -16.38
N ILE A 54 6.75 21.60 -16.70
CA ILE A 54 6.17 20.61 -17.61
C ILE A 54 5.55 21.35 -18.78
N LEU A 55 5.93 20.96 -19.99
CA LEU A 55 5.34 21.44 -21.23
C LEU A 55 4.18 20.53 -21.63
N SER A 56 3.01 21.10 -21.81
CA SER A 56 1.82 20.38 -22.23
C SER A 56 1.19 21.02 -23.47
N TYR A 57 0.77 20.18 -24.41
CA TYR A 57 0.06 20.58 -25.62
C TYR A 57 -1.07 19.59 -25.89
N LYS A 58 -2.24 20.08 -26.31
CA LYS A 58 -3.44 19.24 -26.55
C LYS A 58 -3.78 18.32 -25.37
N ASN A 59 -3.71 18.84 -24.14
CA ASN A 59 -3.93 18.12 -22.87
C ASN A 59 -2.95 16.97 -22.59
N VAL A 60 -1.84 16.86 -23.32
CA VAL A 60 -0.79 15.86 -23.10
C VAL A 60 0.48 16.56 -22.59
N LYS A 61 1.10 15.98 -21.58
CA LYS A 61 2.44 16.38 -21.14
C LYS A 61 3.47 15.81 -22.12
N LEU A 62 4.30 16.66 -22.71
CA LEU A 62 5.24 16.28 -23.76
C LEU A 62 6.68 16.26 -23.30
N ALA A 63 7.04 17.14 -22.37
CA ALA A 63 8.40 17.22 -21.85
C ALA A 63 8.46 17.81 -20.46
N VAL A 64 9.53 17.46 -19.73
CA VAL A 64 9.95 18.11 -18.51
C VAL A 64 11.19 18.97 -18.76
N ILE A 65 11.30 20.13 -18.09
CA ILE A 65 12.49 20.96 -18.10
C ILE A 65 12.97 21.11 -16.67
N GLU A 66 14.25 20.84 -16.48
CA GLU A 66 14.98 21.12 -15.25
C GLU A 66 15.79 22.41 -15.41
N ALA A 67 15.54 23.36 -14.52
CA ALA A 67 16.21 24.66 -14.51
C ALA A 67 17.37 24.67 -13.51
N LYS A 68 18.44 25.36 -13.87
CA LYS A 68 19.57 25.65 -12.99
C LYS A 68 19.91 27.13 -13.01
N SER A 69 20.60 27.60 -11.99
CA SER A 69 21.12 28.95 -11.93
C SER A 69 22.00 29.24 -13.18
N ALA A 70 21.92 30.48 -13.69
CA ALA A 70 22.73 30.93 -14.83
C ALA A 70 24.25 30.89 -14.60
N GLU A 71 24.69 30.60 -13.36
CA GLU A 71 26.09 30.49 -12.97
C GLU A 71 26.60 29.02 -13.00
N LEU A 72 25.68 28.06 -13.11
CA LEU A 72 25.99 26.64 -13.17
C LEU A 72 26.08 26.15 -14.64
N GLU A 73 26.77 25.04 -14.84
CA GLU A 73 26.78 24.38 -16.14
C GLU A 73 25.43 23.74 -16.46
N VAL A 74 25.03 23.76 -17.72
CA VAL A 74 23.74 23.18 -18.17
C VAL A 74 23.64 21.66 -17.89
N GLY A 75 24.79 20.99 -17.81
CA GLY A 75 24.89 19.55 -17.51
C GLY A 75 24.46 19.14 -16.11
N GLU A 76 24.48 20.06 -15.13
CA GLU A 76 24.15 19.76 -13.72
C GLU A 76 22.69 19.33 -13.51
N GLY A 77 21.77 19.75 -14.38
CA GLY A 77 20.37 19.35 -14.33
C GLY A 77 20.01 18.08 -15.08
N VAL A 78 20.91 17.54 -15.89
CA VAL A 78 20.62 16.45 -16.85
C VAL A 78 20.17 15.17 -16.17
N ALA A 79 20.82 14.73 -15.10
CA ALA A 79 20.46 13.51 -14.39
C ALA A 79 19.05 13.62 -13.78
N GLN A 80 18.72 14.76 -13.20
CA GLN A 80 17.40 15.04 -12.61
C GLN A 80 16.32 15.15 -13.70
N ALA A 81 16.60 15.81 -14.81
CA ALA A 81 15.71 15.91 -15.95
C ALA A 81 15.37 14.51 -16.54
N LYS A 82 16.38 13.63 -16.69
CA LYS A 82 16.19 12.25 -17.13
C LYS A 82 15.32 11.46 -16.15
N ALA A 83 15.59 11.55 -14.84
CA ALA A 83 14.81 10.84 -13.82
C ALA A 83 13.34 11.27 -13.81
N TYR A 84 13.06 12.55 -14.02
CA TYR A 84 11.67 13.03 -14.11
C TYR A 84 10.97 12.61 -15.40
N ALA A 85 11.67 12.64 -16.53
CA ALA A 85 11.12 12.17 -17.79
C ALA A 85 10.83 10.66 -17.77
N GLU A 86 11.72 9.85 -17.22
CA GLU A 86 11.51 8.43 -17.00
C GLU A 86 10.29 8.16 -16.12
N LYS A 87 10.20 8.88 -14.98
CA LYS A 87 9.07 8.74 -14.05
C LYS A 87 7.73 9.10 -14.68
N MET A 88 7.71 10.09 -15.56
CA MET A 88 6.50 10.56 -16.25
C MET A 88 6.28 9.90 -17.62
N ASP A 89 7.12 8.96 -18.01
CA ASP A 89 7.08 8.27 -19.31
C ASP A 89 7.06 9.25 -20.50
N LEU A 90 7.98 10.22 -20.47
CA LEU A 90 8.11 11.26 -21.48
C LEU A 90 9.30 10.98 -22.41
N ASP A 91 9.08 11.14 -23.71
CA ASP A 91 10.10 10.89 -24.73
C ASP A 91 11.19 11.98 -24.77
N TYR A 92 10.88 13.18 -24.31
CA TYR A 92 11.80 14.32 -24.32
C TYR A 92 11.93 15.02 -22.97
N THR A 93 13.15 15.46 -22.68
CA THR A 93 13.42 16.29 -21.53
C THR A 93 14.52 17.30 -21.84
N PHE A 94 14.57 18.36 -21.04
CA PHE A 94 15.53 19.43 -21.22
C PHE A 94 16.16 19.81 -19.88
N SER A 95 17.46 20.13 -19.90
CA SER A 95 18.14 20.84 -18.83
C SER A 95 18.55 22.21 -19.35
N THR A 96 18.37 23.27 -18.54
CA THR A 96 18.75 24.63 -18.95
C THR A 96 19.20 25.47 -17.78
N ASN A 97 20.20 26.34 -18.04
CA ASN A 97 20.63 27.40 -17.14
C ASN A 97 20.19 28.78 -17.64
N GLY A 98 19.26 28.85 -18.61
CA GLY A 98 18.76 30.04 -19.24
C GLY A 98 19.66 30.62 -20.36
N LYS A 99 20.94 30.23 -20.42
CA LYS A 99 21.88 30.60 -21.48
C LYS A 99 22.04 29.49 -22.50
N GLU A 100 22.05 28.27 -22.05
CA GLU A 100 22.19 27.06 -22.84
C GLU A 100 21.00 26.12 -22.57
N ILE A 101 20.63 25.34 -23.59
CA ILE A 101 19.55 24.37 -23.52
C ILE A 101 20.12 23.00 -23.95
N TYR A 102 20.05 22.03 -23.07
CA TYR A 102 20.48 20.68 -23.38
C TYR A 102 19.24 19.79 -23.52
N GLN A 103 19.04 19.24 -24.72
CA GLN A 103 17.93 18.38 -25.08
C GLN A 103 18.32 16.91 -24.92
N ILE A 104 17.43 16.10 -24.39
CA ILE A 104 17.58 14.65 -24.26
C ILE A 104 16.35 13.98 -24.86
N CYS A 105 16.57 13.03 -25.77
CA CYS A 105 15.56 12.10 -26.25
C CYS A 105 15.69 10.78 -25.46
N MET A 106 14.72 10.49 -24.60
CA MET A 106 14.72 9.30 -23.73
C MET A 106 14.59 7.99 -24.54
N LYS A 107 13.91 8.07 -25.70
CA LYS A 107 13.61 6.90 -26.54
C LYS A 107 14.84 6.30 -27.23
N ASN A 108 15.78 7.13 -27.68
CA ASN A 108 16.94 6.69 -28.45
C ASN A 108 18.29 7.11 -27.83
N GLY A 109 18.27 7.80 -26.69
CA GLY A 109 19.46 8.26 -25.99
C GLY A 109 20.24 9.40 -26.69
N LYS A 110 19.73 9.99 -27.77
CA LYS A 110 20.37 11.14 -28.41
C LYS A 110 20.20 12.38 -27.52
N GLU A 111 21.31 13.05 -27.28
CA GLU A 111 21.32 14.25 -26.42
C GLU A 111 22.35 15.26 -26.91
N GLY A 112 22.13 16.52 -26.62
CA GLY A 112 23.06 17.61 -27.02
C GLY A 112 22.46 19.01 -26.83
N LEU A 113 23.32 20.01 -27.06
CA LEU A 113 22.92 21.41 -27.03
C LEU A 113 22.04 21.78 -28.23
N ILE A 114 21.01 22.56 -27.96
CA ILE A 114 20.12 23.17 -28.95
C ILE A 114 20.08 24.67 -28.76
N THR A 115 19.76 25.42 -29.83
CA THR A 115 19.74 26.88 -29.81
C THR A 115 18.43 27.45 -29.20
N THR A 116 17.30 26.79 -29.41
CA THR A 116 15.99 27.23 -28.98
C THR A 116 15.14 26.02 -28.56
N PHE A 117 14.21 26.23 -27.67
CA PHE A 117 13.21 25.16 -27.38
C PHE A 117 12.38 24.87 -28.64
N PRO A 118 12.00 23.62 -28.88
CA PRO A 118 11.05 23.30 -29.94
C PRO A 118 9.70 23.97 -29.67
N SER A 119 9.04 24.48 -30.70
CA SER A 119 7.66 24.94 -30.61
C SER A 119 6.70 23.78 -30.22
N PRO A 120 5.48 24.09 -29.77
CA PRO A 120 4.50 23.02 -29.43
C PRO A 120 4.25 22.03 -30.56
N ASP A 121 4.10 22.53 -31.81
CA ASP A 121 3.88 21.67 -32.98
C ASP A 121 5.13 20.87 -33.39
N GLU A 122 6.33 21.42 -33.21
CA GLU A 122 7.58 20.69 -33.44
C GLU A 122 7.74 19.57 -32.40
N LEU A 123 7.57 19.88 -31.10
CA LEU A 123 7.68 18.88 -30.07
C LEU A 123 6.61 17.78 -30.22
N TRP A 124 5.39 18.15 -30.62
CA TRP A 124 4.32 17.19 -30.92
C TRP A 124 4.74 16.22 -32.04
N ARG A 125 5.30 16.73 -33.12
CA ARG A 125 5.78 15.91 -34.22
C ARG A 125 6.98 15.04 -33.84
N MET A 126 7.85 15.54 -32.98
CA MET A 126 8.99 14.77 -32.46
C MET A 126 8.53 13.59 -31.59
N VAL A 127 7.48 13.76 -30.79
CA VAL A 127 6.88 12.71 -29.95
C VAL A 127 6.02 11.76 -30.78
N HIS A 128 5.29 12.28 -31.76
CA HIS A 128 4.34 11.54 -32.58
C HIS A 128 4.77 11.59 -34.06
N GLU A 129 5.63 10.66 -34.44
CA GLU A 129 6.20 10.56 -35.80
C GLU A 129 5.11 10.38 -36.87
N GLU A 130 4.04 9.65 -36.55
CA GLU A 130 2.92 9.40 -37.47
C GLU A 130 1.68 10.20 -37.08
N GLN A 131 0.96 10.71 -38.07
CA GLN A 131 -0.33 11.35 -37.84
C GLN A 131 -1.42 10.28 -37.57
N ASN A 132 -2.12 10.41 -36.46
CA ASN A 132 -3.24 9.55 -36.13
C ASN A 132 -4.40 10.40 -35.63
N GLN A 133 -5.45 10.45 -36.43
CA GLN A 133 -6.62 11.29 -36.15
C GLN A 133 -7.33 10.91 -34.84
N TRP A 134 -7.43 9.61 -34.54
CA TRP A 134 -8.08 9.15 -33.31
C TRP A 134 -7.27 9.52 -32.08
N ARG A 135 -5.94 9.39 -32.13
CA ARG A 135 -5.05 9.85 -31.07
C ARG A 135 -5.27 11.33 -30.80
N ASP A 136 -5.27 12.16 -31.86
CA ASP A 136 -5.48 13.60 -31.75
C ASP A 136 -6.87 13.92 -31.17
N ASN A 137 -7.93 13.22 -31.61
CA ASN A 137 -9.26 13.38 -31.08
C ASN A 137 -9.34 13.02 -29.59
N PHE A 138 -8.71 11.93 -29.15
CA PHE A 138 -8.68 11.53 -27.75
C PHE A 138 -7.95 12.54 -26.87
N HIS A 139 -6.87 13.12 -27.35
CA HIS A 139 -6.11 14.13 -26.65
C HIS A 139 -6.84 15.48 -26.56
N ASN A 140 -7.62 15.85 -27.56
CA ASN A 140 -8.46 17.05 -27.53
C ASN A 140 -9.56 17.00 -26.45
N VAL A 141 -9.97 15.81 -25.99
CA VAL A 141 -10.90 15.66 -24.89
C VAL A 141 -10.13 15.76 -23.56
N PRO A 142 -10.37 16.78 -22.72
CA PRO A 142 -9.71 16.88 -21.42
C PRO A 142 -10.14 15.73 -20.50
N PHE A 143 -9.31 15.45 -19.47
CA PHE A 143 -9.72 14.57 -18.39
C PHE A 143 -10.91 15.18 -17.66
N GLU A 144 -11.89 14.34 -17.30
CA GLU A 144 -13.02 14.77 -16.47
C GLU A 144 -12.58 14.82 -15.00
N ASP A 145 -12.60 16.00 -14.42
CA ASP A 145 -12.09 16.28 -13.08
C ASP A 145 -13.19 16.55 -12.04
N GLN A 146 -14.45 16.38 -12.43
CA GLN A 146 -15.63 16.63 -11.59
C GLN A 146 -15.61 18.05 -10.96
N GLY A 147 -15.36 19.02 -11.80
CA GLY A 147 -15.27 20.43 -11.37
C GLY A 147 -14.03 20.75 -10.54
N GLY A 148 -12.90 20.10 -10.81
CA GLY A 148 -11.61 20.32 -10.15
C GLY A 148 -11.39 19.47 -8.90
N THR A 149 -12.36 18.64 -8.48
CA THR A 149 -12.27 17.85 -7.25
C THR A 149 -11.46 16.57 -7.41
N LYS A 150 -11.29 16.05 -8.64
CA LYS A 150 -10.61 14.79 -8.94
C LYS A 150 -9.57 14.95 -10.05
N GLN A 151 -8.49 15.65 -9.76
CA GLN A 151 -7.36 15.74 -10.69
C GLN A 151 -6.69 14.38 -10.86
N PRO A 152 -6.40 13.93 -12.10
CA PRO A 152 -5.69 12.68 -12.33
C PRO A 152 -4.26 12.77 -11.80
N ARG A 153 -3.77 11.67 -11.25
CA ARG A 153 -2.36 11.54 -10.85
C ARG A 153 -1.52 11.20 -12.07
N PHE A 154 -0.22 11.52 -12.05
CA PHE A 154 0.66 11.32 -13.19
C PHE A 154 0.57 9.89 -13.78
N TYR A 155 0.62 8.85 -12.95
CA TYR A 155 0.54 7.46 -13.40
C TYR A 155 -0.84 7.08 -13.98
N GLN A 156 -1.91 7.74 -13.52
CA GLN A 156 -3.26 7.55 -14.08
C GLN A 156 -3.36 8.15 -15.48
N GLU A 157 -2.75 9.33 -15.68
CA GLU A 157 -2.65 9.93 -17.01
C GLU A 157 -1.86 9.03 -17.97
N ILE A 158 -0.71 8.51 -17.54
CA ILE A 158 0.10 7.57 -18.31
C ILE A 158 -0.74 6.33 -18.67
N ALA A 159 -1.39 5.70 -17.71
CA ALA A 159 -2.20 4.50 -17.94
C ALA A 159 -3.32 4.74 -18.96
N VAL A 160 -4.04 5.88 -18.85
CA VAL A 160 -5.09 6.24 -19.80
C VAL A 160 -4.51 6.48 -21.20
N ASN A 161 -3.43 7.25 -21.30
CA ASN A 161 -2.81 7.56 -22.59
C ASN A 161 -2.25 6.32 -23.27
N LYS A 162 -1.57 5.42 -22.53
CA LYS A 162 -1.05 4.15 -23.08
C LYS A 162 -2.19 3.24 -23.57
N ALA A 163 -3.29 3.13 -22.83
CA ALA A 163 -4.44 2.35 -23.26
C ALA A 163 -5.10 2.94 -24.53
N LEU A 164 -5.26 4.26 -24.61
CA LEU A 164 -5.80 4.91 -25.80
C LEU A 164 -4.85 4.82 -27.00
N SER A 165 -3.54 4.91 -26.81
CA SER A 165 -2.56 4.69 -27.86
C SER A 165 -2.66 3.28 -28.43
N ALA A 166 -2.75 2.27 -27.55
CA ALA A 166 -2.94 0.88 -27.99
C ALA A 166 -4.23 0.69 -28.82
N ILE A 167 -5.33 1.39 -28.47
CA ILE A 167 -6.57 1.38 -29.26
C ILE A 167 -6.34 2.02 -30.64
N THR A 168 -5.58 3.11 -30.72
CA THR A 168 -5.29 3.78 -32.02
C THR A 168 -4.34 2.98 -32.90
N GLU A 169 -3.58 2.06 -32.34
CA GLU A 169 -2.69 1.10 -32.99
C GLU A 169 -3.43 -0.19 -33.42
N ASN A 170 -4.76 -0.22 -33.24
CA ASN A 170 -5.63 -1.35 -33.51
C ASN A 170 -5.34 -2.61 -32.66
N ASN A 171 -4.88 -2.42 -31.44
CA ASN A 171 -4.75 -3.52 -30.50
C ASN A 171 -6.16 -3.93 -30.02
N GLU A 172 -6.55 -5.17 -30.31
CA GLU A 172 -7.85 -5.72 -29.90
C GLU A 172 -7.92 -5.97 -28.39
N ARG A 173 -6.76 -6.16 -27.75
CA ARG A 173 -6.64 -6.51 -26.34
C ARG A 173 -5.57 -5.66 -25.67
N VAL A 174 -5.93 -5.08 -24.54
CA VAL A 174 -5.10 -4.16 -23.77
C VAL A 174 -5.09 -4.59 -22.31
N LEU A 175 -3.93 -4.64 -21.66
CA LEU A 175 -3.80 -4.98 -20.25
C LEU A 175 -3.15 -3.82 -19.48
N LEU A 176 -3.79 -3.43 -18.38
CA LEU A 176 -3.22 -2.50 -17.40
C LEU A 176 -3.04 -3.22 -16.05
N THR A 177 -1.83 -3.15 -15.51
CA THR A 177 -1.50 -3.71 -14.20
C THR A 177 -1.27 -2.58 -13.21
N LEU A 178 -2.16 -2.45 -12.25
CA LEU A 178 -2.14 -1.33 -11.31
C LEU A 178 -2.48 -1.84 -9.90
N ALA A 179 -1.63 -1.55 -8.92
CA ALA A 179 -1.84 -1.97 -7.54
C ALA A 179 -3.22 -1.58 -7.00
N THR A 180 -3.70 -2.31 -6.00
CA THR A 180 -4.97 -1.98 -5.33
C THR A 180 -4.86 -0.61 -4.66
N GLY A 181 -5.90 0.22 -4.80
CA GLY A 181 -5.91 1.58 -4.23
C GLY A 181 -5.37 2.68 -5.15
N THR A 182 -4.84 2.34 -6.33
CA THR A 182 -4.33 3.32 -7.32
C THR A 182 -5.41 3.97 -8.18
N GLY A 183 -6.67 3.53 -8.05
CA GLY A 183 -7.81 4.13 -8.76
C GLY A 183 -8.09 3.52 -10.14
N LYS A 184 -8.01 2.18 -10.28
CA LYS A 184 -8.36 1.46 -11.52
C LYS A 184 -9.71 1.88 -12.10
N THR A 185 -10.74 2.02 -11.26
CA THR A 185 -12.07 2.47 -11.69
C THR A 185 -12.06 3.89 -12.26
N PHE A 186 -11.23 4.79 -11.71
CA PHE A 186 -11.06 6.15 -12.25
C PHE A 186 -10.37 6.12 -13.63
N ILE A 187 -9.36 5.27 -13.81
CA ILE A 187 -8.70 5.08 -15.11
C ILE A 187 -9.70 4.53 -16.14
N ALA A 188 -10.47 3.50 -15.78
CA ALA A 188 -11.53 2.96 -16.63
C ALA A 188 -12.57 4.02 -17.03
N PHE A 189 -12.98 4.85 -16.05
CA PHE A 189 -13.88 5.97 -16.29
C PHE A 189 -13.28 6.96 -17.30
N GLN A 190 -12.03 7.36 -17.16
CA GLN A 190 -11.39 8.33 -18.06
C GLN A 190 -11.23 7.80 -19.48
N ILE A 191 -10.89 6.52 -19.63
CA ILE A 191 -10.85 5.87 -20.95
C ILE A 191 -12.24 5.88 -21.58
N ALA A 192 -13.26 5.41 -20.85
CA ALA A 192 -14.65 5.42 -21.32
C ALA A 192 -15.13 6.84 -21.65
N TRP A 193 -14.76 7.84 -20.85
CA TRP A 193 -15.08 9.26 -21.06
C TRP A 193 -14.53 9.77 -22.40
N LYS A 194 -13.25 9.55 -22.67
CA LYS A 194 -12.61 9.98 -23.92
C LYS A 194 -13.21 9.28 -25.14
N LEU A 195 -13.45 7.97 -25.06
CA LEU A 195 -14.13 7.21 -26.14
C LEU A 195 -15.56 7.73 -26.39
N PHE A 196 -16.31 8.03 -25.32
CA PHE A 196 -17.69 8.50 -25.41
C PHE A 196 -17.77 9.91 -25.99
N GLN A 197 -16.93 10.85 -25.55
CA GLN A 197 -16.93 12.22 -26.02
C GLN A 197 -16.50 12.34 -27.48
N THR A 198 -15.52 11.56 -27.91
CA THR A 198 -15.09 11.51 -29.31
C THR A 198 -16.00 10.71 -30.23
N ARG A 199 -16.99 10.01 -29.67
CA ARG A 199 -17.89 9.08 -30.41
C ARG A 199 -17.13 7.96 -31.11
N TRP A 200 -15.96 7.57 -30.59
CA TRP A 200 -15.22 6.44 -31.14
C TRP A 200 -16.05 5.16 -31.05
N ASN A 201 -16.13 4.42 -32.14
CA ASN A 201 -16.74 3.09 -32.20
C ASN A 201 -16.10 2.27 -33.31
N LEU A 202 -16.26 0.96 -33.30
CA LEU A 202 -15.62 0.05 -34.26
C LEU A 202 -16.01 0.33 -35.72
N SER A 203 -17.20 0.85 -35.97
CA SER A 203 -17.64 1.17 -37.33
C SER A 203 -17.00 2.44 -37.87
N SER A 204 -16.44 3.31 -37.02
CA SER A 204 -15.82 4.58 -37.38
C SER A 204 -14.32 4.49 -37.65
N THR A 205 -13.73 3.29 -37.57
CA THR A 205 -12.30 3.05 -37.83
C THR A 205 -11.96 2.99 -39.33
N SER A 206 -12.96 2.85 -40.21
CA SER A 206 -12.79 2.95 -41.65
C SER A 206 -12.92 4.41 -42.10
N SER A 207 -12.11 4.80 -43.05
CA SER A 207 -11.84 6.12 -43.62
C SER A 207 -13.05 7.01 -44.03
N ASP A 208 -14.23 6.75 -43.53
CA ASP A 208 -15.44 7.49 -43.84
C ASP A 208 -15.73 8.57 -42.78
N THR A 209 -15.34 9.80 -43.11
CA THR A 209 -15.42 11.00 -42.27
C THR A 209 -16.82 11.59 -42.11
N THR A 210 -17.86 10.88 -42.43
CA THR A 210 -19.24 11.35 -42.24
C THR A 210 -19.62 11.26 -40.77
N TYR A 211 -19.78 12.40 -40.17
CA TYR A 211 -20.09 12.76 -38.77
C TYR A 211 -21.43 12.23 -38.21
N ASN A 212 -21.83 11.02 -38.55
CA ASN A 212 -22.97 10.34 -37.93
C ASN A 212 -22.61 9.14 -37.08
N ALA A 213 -21.38 9.18 -36.51
CA ALA A 213 -20.91 8.14 -35.61
C ALA A 213 -21.81 8.11 -34.35
N ARG A 214 -22.45 6.98 -34.09
CA ARG A 214 -23.10 6.73 -32.81
C ARG A 214 -22.10 6.78 -31.67
N ARG A 215 -22.59 7.02 -30.46
CA ARG A 215 -21.75 6.84 -29.29
C ARG A 215 -21.33 5.37 -29.14
N PRO A 216 -20.16 5.09 -28.54
CA PRO A 216 -19.71 3.73 -28.29
C PRO A 216 -20.69 3.01 -27.35
N ARG A 217 -20.80 1.69 -27.52
CA ARG A 217 -21.41 0.79 -26.56
C ARG A 217 -20.29 0.15 -25.75
N ILE A 218 -20.19 0.53 -24.49
CA ILE A 218 -19.14 0.10 -23.59
C ILE A 218 -19.74 -0.85 -22.56
N LEU A 219 -19.12 -2.02 -22.36
CA LEU A 219 -19.51 -2.98 -21.33
C LEU A 219 -18.47 -2.97 -20.23
N PHE A 220 -18.89 -2.73 -18.99
CA PHE A 220 -18.06 -2.87 -17.79
C PHE A 220 -18.46 -4.16 -17.06
N LEU A 221 -17.53 -5.11 -17.00
CA LEU A 221 -17.70 -6.40 -16.34
C LEU A 221 -16.90 -6.46 -15.05
N ALA A 222 -17.57 -6.75 -13.96
CA ALA A 222 -16.97 -6.95 -12.64
C ALA A 222 -17.21 -8.37 -12.11
N ASP A 223 -16.40 -8.78 -11.12
CA ASP A 223 -16.54 -10.07 -10.45
C ASP A 223 -17.77 -10.10 -9.50
N ARG A 224 -18.14 -8.96 -8.90
CA ARG A 224 -19.17 -8.88 -7.85
C ARG A 224 -20.07 -7.65 -8.02
N ASN A 225 -21.32 -7.79 -7.58
CA ASN A 225 -22.31 -6.70 -7.63
C ASN A 225 -21.82 -5.41 -6.98
N ILE A 226 -21.19 -5.49 -5.80
CA ILE A 226 -20.68 -4.30 -5.11
C ILE A 226 -19.65 -3.53 -5.93
N LEU A 227 -18.79 -4.22 -6.70
CA LEU A 227 -17.82 -3.58 -7.59
C LEU A 227 -18.51 -2.97 -8.81
N ALA A 228 -19.49 -3.65 -9.38
CA ALA A 228 -20.27 -3.12 -10.49
C ALA A 228 -21.09 -1.90 -10.07
N ASP A 229 -21.65 -1.88 -8.85
CA ASP A 229 -22.41 -0.76 -8.32
C ASP A 229 -21.49 0.43 -7.97
N GLN A 230 -20.30 0.16 -7.43
CA GLN A 230 -19.26 1.19 -7.21
C GLN A 230 -18.81 1.82 -8.53
N ALA A 231 -18.58 1.01 -9.57
CA ALA A 231 -18.22 1.50 -10.88
C ALA A 231 -19.37 2.33 -11.51
N PHE A 232 -20.61 1.83 -11.46
CA PHE A 232 -21.80 2.56 -11.92
C PHE A 232 -21.88 3.96 -11.27
N ASN A 233 -21.76 4.03 -9.94
CA ASN A 233 -21.79 5.30 -9.21
C ASN A 233 -20.59 6.22 -9.53
N ALA A 234 -19.42 5.65 -9.82
CA ALA A 234 -18.25 6.43 -10.20
C ALA A 234 -18.36 7.09 -11.58
N PHE A 235 -19.26 6.61 -12.43
CA PHE A 235 -19.53 7.12 -13.78
C PHE A 235 -20.62 8.21 -13.82
N ASN A 236 -20.93 8.85 -12.72
CA ASN A 236 -22.00 9.84 -12.57
C ASN A 236 -21.83 11.14 -13.41
N ALA A 237 -20.66 11.38 -14.00
CA ALA A 237 -20.45 12.50 -14.93
C ALA A 237 -21.04 12.24 -16.32
N PHE A 238 -21.36 11.00 -16.66
CA PHE A 238 -22.09 10.69 -17.89
C PHE A 238 -23.56 11.04 -17.77
N PRO A 239 -24.26 11.33 -18.90
CA PRO A 239 -25.72 11.46 -18.89
C PRO A 239 -26.39 10.22 -18.29
N GLU A 240 -27.41 10.42 -17.46
CA GLU A 240 -28.09 9.33 -16.75
C GLU A 240 -28.67 8.26 -17.71
N ASP A 241 -29.19 8.68 -18.84
CA ASP A 241 -29.74 7.82 -19.89
C ASP A 241 -28.68 7.02 -20.67
N ALA A 242 -27.42 7.39 -20.53
CA ALA A 242 -26.28 6.65 -21.10
C ALA A 242 -25.87 5.44 -20.25
N LEU A 243 -26.19 5.41 -18.96
CA LEU A 243 -25.77 4.39 -17.99
C LEU A 243 -26.85 3.32 -17.82
N VAL A 244 -26.47 2.06 -17.94
CA VAL A 244 -27.38 0.92 -17.82
C VAL A 244 -26.82 -0.13 -16.87
N ARG A 245 -27.57 -0.48 -15.83
CA ARG A 245 -27.24 -1.60 -14.93
C ARG A 245 -27.96 -2.87 -15.43
N ILE A 246 -27.20 -3.88 -15.84
CA ILE A 246 -27.74 -5.19 -16.22
C ILE A 246 -27.76 -6.07 -14.98
N SER A 247 -28.94 -6.39 -14.48
CA SER A 247 -29.14 -7.27 -13.34
C SER A 247 -30.24 -8.30 -13.63
N PRO A 248 -30.26 -9.46 -12.91
CA PRO A 248 -31.34 -10.43 -13.07
C PRO A 248 -32.73 -9.86 -12.82
N THR A 249 -32.84 -8.87 -11.94
CA THR A 249 -34.13 -8.19 -11.65
C THR A 249 -34.57 -7.36 -12.81
N GLU A 250 -33.71 -6.55 -13.42
CA GLU A 250 -33.97 -5.73 -14.59
C GLU A 250 -34.38 -6.59 -15.78
N ILE A 251 -33.62 -7.66 -16.04
CA ILE A 251 -33.93 -8.59 -17.13
C ILE A 251 -35.31 -9.24 -16.93
N LYS A 252 -35.63 -9.70 -15.71
CA LYS A 252 -36.96 -10.29 -15.41
C LYS A 252 -38.09 -9.29 -15.55
N THR A 253 -37.90 -8.04 -15.14
CA THR A 253 -38.92 -6.98 -15.22
C THR A 253 -39.23 -6.63 -16.65
N HIS A 254 -38.26 -6.57 -17.54
CA HIS A 254 -38.41 -6.16 -18.93
C HIS A 254 -38.55 -7.35 -19.91
N GLY A 255 -38.35 -8.58 -19.44
CA GLY A 255 -38.42 -9.82 -20.23
C GLY A 255 -37.32 -9.97 -21.29
N ARG A 256 -36.30 -9.11 -21.27
CA ARG A 256 -35.16 -9.12 -22.20
C ARG A 256 -33.99 -8.32 -21.61
N VAL A 257 -32.80 -8.51 -22.18
CA VAL A 257 -31.63 -7.69 -21.84
C VAL A 257 -31.82 -6.23 -22.29
N PRO A 258 -31.37 -5.23 -21.53
CA PRO A 258 -31.48 -3.82 -21.92
C PRO A 258 -30.54 -3.50 -23.08
N THR A 259 -31.06 -2.75 -24.08
CA THR A 259 -30.32 -2.35 -25.29
C THR A 259 -30.18 -0.83 -25.45
N ASN A 260 -30.94 -0.05 -24.67
CA ASN A 260 -30.94 1.40 -24.74
C ASN A 260 -29.92 1.99 -23.74
N GLY A 261 -28.77 2.40 -24.22
CA GLY A 261 -27.72 3.02 -23.44
C GLY A 261 -26.42 3.01 -24.19
N SER A 262 -25.38 3.57 -23.56
CA SER A 262 -24.03 3.61 -24.11
C SER A 262 -23.03 2.87 -23.22
N ILE A 263 -23.26 2.85 -21.90
CA ILE A 263 -22.34 2.21 -20.93
C ILE A 263 -23.16 1.24 -20.08
N PHE A 264 -22.80 -0.02 -20.15
CA PHE A 264 -23.50 -1.13 -19.53
C PHE A 264 -22.63 -1.72 -18.41
N PHE A 265 -23.23 -1.96 -17.25
CA PHE A 265 -22.54 -2.55 -16.09
C PHE A 265 -23.17 -3.88 -15.73
N SER A 266 -22.37 -4.93 -15.64
CA SER A 266 -22.81 -6.25 -15.23
C SER A 266 -21.73 -7.00 -14.44
N ILE A 267 -22.11 -8.18 -13.94
CA ILE A 267 -21.17 -9.16 -13.41
C ILE A 267 -21.19 -10.42 -14.29
N PHE A 268 -20.09 -11.15 -14.30
CA PHE A 268 -19.96 -12.37 -15.11
C PHE A 268 -21.09 -13.36 -14.86
N GLN A 269 -21.44 -13.60 -13.58
CA GLN A 269 -22.47 -14.54 -13.18
C GLN A 269 -23.85 -14.17 -13.73
N THR A 270 -24.19 -12.87 -13.79
CA THR A 270 -25.44 -12.40 -14.38
C THR A 270 -25.51 -12.74 -15.87
N PHE A 271 -24.43 -12.46 -16.62
CA PHE A 271 -24.37 -12.75 -18.05
C PHE A 271 -24.47 -14.25 -18.37
N MET A 272 -23.97 -15.10 -17.46
CA MET A 272 -23.97 -16.56 -17.62
C MET A 272 -25.28 -17.23 -17.12
N SER A 273 -26.15 -16.54 -16.37
CA SER A 273 -27.24 -17.17 -15.60
C SER A 273 -28.54 -17.38 -16.38
N GLY A 274 -28.62 -16.98 -17.65
CA GLY A 274 -29.80 -17.13 -18.46
C GLY A 274 -30.23 -18.58 -18.70
N ARG A 275 -31.55 -18.80 -18.85
CA ARG A 275 -32.13 -20.11 -19.22
C ARG A 275 -33.21 -19.91 -20.28
N ASP A 276 -33.34 -20.89 -21.20
CA ASP A 276 -34.43 -20.94 -22.17
C ASP A 276 -35.77 -21.37 -21.52
N LYS A 277 -36.82 -21.45 -22.35
CA LYS A 277 -38.16 -21.84 -21.90
C LYS A 277 -38.22 -23.28 -21.40
N ASP A 278 -37.27 -24.10 -21.80
CA ASP A 278 -37.19 -25.53 -21.44
C ASP A 278 -36.27 -25.73 -20.22
N GLY A 279 -35.70 -24.66 -19.68
CA GLY A 279 -34.84 -24.67 -18.50
C GLY A 279 -33.37 -24.96 -18.79
N ASN A 280 -32.98 -25.10 -20.07
CA ASN A 280 -31.58 -25.30 -20.45
C ASN A 280 -30.76 -24.01 -20.31
N PRO A 281 -29.43 -24.08 -20.09
CA PRO A 281 -28.58 -22.91 -20.04
C PRO A 281 -28.67 -22.10 -21.35
N ALA A 282 -29.11 -20.86 -21.26
CA ALA A 282 -29.15 -19.87 -22.32
C ALA A 282 -28.60 -18.55 -21.80
N PRO A 283 -27.25 -18.38 -21.80
CA PRO A 283 -26.61 -17.22 -21.23
C PRO A 283 -27.13 -15.90 -21.78
N TYR A 284 -27.42 -14.92 -20.93
CA TYR A 284 -27.98 -13.62 -21.33
C TYR A 284 -27.08 -12.84 -22.30
N PHE A 285 -25.76 -13.05 -22.28
CA PHE A 285 -24.89 -12.39 -23.25
C PHE A 285 -25.21 -12.77 -24.69
N GLY A 286 -25.73 -13.98 -24.94
CA GLY A 286 -26.16 -14.45 -26.26
C GLY A 286 -27.42 -13.78 -26.79
N GLU A 287 -28.14 -12.98 -25.98
CA GLU A 287 -29.25 -12.14 -26.46
C GLU A 287 -28.79 -10.87 -27.19
N TYR A 288 -27.49 -10.50 -27.04
CA TYR A 288 -26.88 -9.41 -27.80
C TYR A 288 -26.21 -9.98 -29.05
N PRO A 289 -26.22 -9.24 -30.19
CA PRO A 289 -25.30 -9.55 -31.30
C PRO A 289 -23.84 -9.58 -30.87
N ALA A 290 -23.04 -10.42 -31.50
CA ALA A 290 -21.61 -10.55 -31.14
C ALA A 290 -20.80 -9.25 -31.34
N ASP A 291 -21.23 -8.38 -32.25
CA ASP A 291 -20.66 -7.05 -32.53
C ASP A 291 -21.42 -5.90 -31.85
N TYR A 292 -22.23 -6.22 -30.82
CA TYR A 292 -23.04 -5.20 -30.14
C TYR A 292 -22.21 -4.19 -29.39
N PHE A 293 -21.15 -4.64 -28.66
CA PHE A 293 -20.26 -3.76 -27.91
C PHE A 293 -19.05 -3.37 -28.73
N ASP A 294 -18.61 -2.12 -28.59
CA ASP A 294 -17.38 -1.60 -29.21
C ASP A 294 -16.16 -1.76 -28.31
N PHE A 295 -16.40 -1.66 -27.00
CA PHE A 295 -15.36 -1.68 -25.99
C PHE A 295 -15.83 -2.42 -24.73
N ILE A 296 -14.98 -3.28 -24.19
CA ILE A 296 -15.28 -4.05 -22.98
C ILE A 296 -14.18 -3.81 -21.94
N ILE A 297 -14.58 -3.39 -20.75
CA ILE A 297 -13.69 -3.22 -19.60
C ILE A 297 -13.93 -4.39 -18.64
N ILE A 298 -12.86 -5.10 -18.27
CA ILE A 298 -12.90 -6.25 -17.39
C ILE A 298 -12.11 -5.91 -16.13
N ASP A 299 -12.82 -5.70 -15.02
CA ASP A 299 -12.16 -5.46 -13.74
C ASP A 299 -11.79 -6.78 -13.06
N GLU A 300 -10.59 -6.81 -12.46
CA GLU A 300 -9.99 -7.99 -11.85
C GLU A 300 -9.92 -9.20 -12.81
N CYS A 301 -9.46 -8.97 -14.04
CA CYS A 301 -9.43 -9.96 -15.14
C CYS A 301 -8.58 -11.20 -14.84
N HIS A 302 -7.79 -11.22 -13.77
CA HIS A 302 -7.05 -12.38 -13.28
C HIS A 302 -7.93 -13.42 -12.55
N ARG A 303 -9.18 -13.08 -12.21
CA ARG A 303 -10.11 -14.02 -11.56
C ARG A 303 -10.74 -14.95 -12.58
N GLY A 304 -10.27 -16.15 -12.61
CA GLY A 304 -10.71 -17.26 -13.42
C GLY A 304 -9.79 -18.42 -13.07
N GLY A 305 -10.01 -19.08 -11.90
CA GLY A 305 -9.29 -20.31 -11.54
C GLY A 305 -9.73 -21.47 -12.41
N ALA A 306 -8.98 -22.58 -12.42
CA ALA A 306 -9.18 -23.76 -13.27
C ALA A 306 -10.62 -24.33 -13.31
N ASN A 307 -11.48 -23.98 -12.34
CA ASN A 307 -12.90 -24.33 -12.29
C ASN A 307 -13.87 -23.26 -12.81
N ASP A 308 -13.39 -21.99 -12.99
CA ASP A 308 -14.22 -20.85 -13.45
C ASP A 308 -13.83 -20.36 -14.86
N GLU A 309 -12.74 -20.88 -15.44
CA GLU A 309 -12.17 -20.45 -16.72
C GLU A 309 -13.12 -20.58 -17.92
N GLY A 310 -14.07 -21.50 -17.85
CA GLY A 310 -15.07 -21.66 -18.93
C GLY A 310 -16.04 -20.50 -19.06
N ASN A 311 -16.24 -19.68 -18.03
CA ASN A 311 -17.40 -18.80 -17.95
C ASN A 311 -17.15 -17.40 -18.50
N TRP A 312 -16.15 -16.66 -18.03
CA TRP A 312 -15.92 -15.30 -18.53
C TRP A 312 -15.26 -15.30 -19.91
N ARG A 313 -14.41 -16.29 -20.20
CA ARG A 313 -13.76 -16.42 -21.50
C ARG A 313 -14.77 -16.60 -22.62
N GLY A 314 -15.82 -17.40 -22.39
CA GLY A 314 -16.91 -17.54 -23.35
C GLY A 314 -17.62 -16.21 -23.68
N ILE A 315 -17.76 -15.29 -22.70
CA ILE A 315 -18.27 -13.94 -22.95
C ILE A 315 -17.31 -13.14 -23.83
N MET A 316 -15.99 -13.21 -23.54
CA MET A 316 -14.98 -12.45 -24.27
C MET A 316 -14.79 -12.97 -25.70
N ASP A 317 -14.79 -14.27 -25.87
CA ASP A 317 -14.69 -14.90 -27.19
C ASP A 317 -15.95 -14.62 -28.04
N TYR A 318 -17.12 -14.55 -27.42
CA TYR A 318 -18.37 -14.18 -28.09
C TYR A 318 -18.33 -12.74 -28.59
N PHE A 319 -17.89 -11.80 -27.76
CA PHE A 319 -17.73 -10.39 -28.14
C PHE A 319 -16.34 -10.08 -28.68
N SER A 320 -15.69 -11.03 -29.33
CA SER A 320 -14.34 -10.86 -29.89
C SER A 320 -14.15 -9.66 -30.83
N PRO A 321 -15.19 -9.15 -31.53
CA PRO A 321 -15.05 -7.91 -32.31
C PRO A 321 -14.75 -6.68 -31.47
N ALA A 322 -15.17 -6.64 -30.20
CA ALA A 322 -14.94 -5.50 -29.31
C ALA A 322 -13.48 -5.41 -28.89
N VAL A 323 -12.97 -4.18 -28.76
CA VAL A 323 -11.67 -3.95 -28.07
C VAL A 323 -11.85 -4.24 -26.58
N GLN A 324 -10.94 -5.01 -25.98
CA GLN A 324 -11.06 -5.53 -24.63
C GLN A 324 -9.92 -5.01 -23.74
N LEU A 325 -10.28 -4.30 -22.68
CA LEU A 325 -9.37 -3.78 -21.66
C LEU A 325 -9.44 -4.61 -20.39
N GLY A 326 -8.36 -5.31 -20.05
CA GLY A 326 -8.17 -5.98 -18.77
C GLY A 326 -7.56 -5.03 -17.73
N LEU A 327 -8.18 -4.96 -16.54
CA LEU A 327 -7.63 -4.27 -15.38
C LEU A 327 -7.33 -5.29 -14.29
N THR A 328 -6.13 -5.24 -13.73
CA THR A 328 -5.74 -6.15 -12.65
C THR A 328 -4.73 -5.50 -11.70
N ALA A 329 -4.77 -5.91 -10.42
CA ALA A 329 -3.72 -5.56 -9.47
C ALA A 329 -2.56 -6.55 -9.51
N THR A 330 -2.77 -7.74 -10.05
CA THR A 330 -1.83 -8.86 -9.95
C THR A 330 -1.91 -9.76 -11.17
N PRO A 331 -1.26 -9.40 -12.27
CA PRO A 331 -1.08 -10.35 -13.36
C PRO A 331 -0.14 -11.45 -12.89
N LYS A 332 -0.60 -12.68 -12.87
CA LYS A 332 0.16 -13.79 -12.35
C LYS A 332 0.70 -14.68 -13.46
N ARG A 333 2.01 -14.74 -13.58
CA ARG A 333 2.67 -15.51 -14.66
C ARG A 333 2.59 -17.03 -14.47
N LYS A 334 2.60 -17.54 -13.22
CA LYS A 334 2.61 -19.00 -12.97
C LYS A 334 1.22 -19.61 -12.76
N GLN A 335 0.30 -18.92 -12.10
CA GLN A 335 -1.05 -19.42 -11.80
C GLN A 335 -2.15 -18.81 -12.69
N ASN A 336 -1.86 -17.71 -13.42
CA ASN A 336 -2.72 -17.10 -14.44
C ASN A 336 -1.94 -16.86 -15.73
N LYS A 337 -1.25 -17.88 -16.20
CA LYS A 337 -0.60 -17.90 -17.52
C LYS A 337 -1.59 -17.44 -18.61
N ASP A 338 -2.86 -17.74 -18.43
CA ASP A 338 -3.94 -17.44 -19.35
C ASP A 338 -4.27 -15.95 -19.49
N THR A 339 -4.12 -15.11 -18.46
CA THR A 339 -4.33 -13.67 -18.58
C THR A 339 -3.31 -13.04 -19.54
N TYR A 340 -2.03 -13.41 -19.45
CA TYR A 340 -0.99 -12.94 -20.37
C TYR A 340 -1.10 -13.55 -21.77
N VAL A 341 -1.49 -14.83 -21.85
CA VAL A 341 -1.75 -15.47 -23.15
C VAL A 341 -2.92 -14.79 -23.85
N TYR A 342 -3.91 -14.33 -23.07
CA TYR A 342 -5.10 -13.69 -23.63
C TYR A 342 -4.88 -12.23 -24.01
N PHE A 343 -4.36 -11.41 -23.10
CA PHE A 343 -4.21 -9.97 -23.28
C PHE A 343 -2.86 -9.55 -23.86
N GLY A 344 -1.84 -10.39 -23.79
CA GLY A 344 -0.44 -10.00 -24.05
C GLY A 344 0.20 -9.33 -22.83
N ASP A 345 1.36 -8.71 -23.04
CA ASP A 345 2.07 -7.96 -22.01
C ASP A 345 1.31 -6.68 -21.66
N PRO A 346 1.35 -6.23 -20.39
CA PRO A 346 0.70 -4.99 -19.99
C PRO A 346 1.31 -3.78 -20.72
N VAL A 347 0.45 -2.89 -21.21
CA VAL A 347 0.89 -1.62 -21.80
C VAL A 347 1.40 -0.64 -20.75
N TYR A 348 0.99 -0.84 -19.47
CA TYR A 348 1.50 -0.07 -18.34
C TYR A 348 1.39 -0.87 -17.06
N ILE A 349 2.42 -0.73 -16.21
CA ILE A 349 2.49 -1.34 -14.87
C ILE A 349 2.74 -0.24 -13.85
N TYR A 350 1.99 -0.23 -12.76
CA TYR A 350 2.24 0.62 -11.59
C TYR A 350 2.10 -0.21 -10.32
N SER A 351 3.22 -0.56 -9.74
CA SER A 351 3.34 -1.50 -8.63
C SER A 351 2.92 -0.89 -7.28
N LEU A 352 2.73 -1.75 -6.28
CA LEU A 352 2.47 -1.33 -4.90
C LEU A 352 3.68 -0.57 -4.33
N LYS A 353 4.89 -1.01 -4.64
CA LYS A 353 6.14 -0.35 -4.22
C LYS A 353 6.22 1.08 -4.77
N GLU A 354 5.97 1.26 -6.05
CA GLU A 354 5.95 2.59 -6.66
C GLU A 354 4.89 3.49 -6.00
N GLY A 355 3.68 2.97 -5.78
CA GLY A 355 2.60 3.71 -5.16
C GLY A 355 2.92 4.19 -3.74
N ILE A 356 3.64 3.38 -2.94
CA ILE A 356 4.10 3.73 -1.60
C ILE A 356 5.23 4.76 -1.68
N ASN A 357 6.24 4.55 -2.52
CA ASN A 357 7.38 5.45 -2.66
C ASN A 357 6.98 6.82 -3.19
N ASP A 358 6.00 6.86 -4.09
CA ASP A 358 5.45 8.10 -4.62
C ASP A 358 4.50 8.82 -3.65
N GLY A 359 4.14 8.17 -2.55
CA GLY A 359 3.26 8.71 -1.51
C GLY A 359 1.78 8.75 -1.90
N PHE A 360 1.34 7.91 -2.83
CA PHE A 360 -0.05 7.72 -3.22
C PHE A 360 -0.72 6.53 -2.56
N LEU A 361 0.06 5.67 -1.90
CA LEU A 361 -0.40 4.56 -1.08
C LEU A 361 0.24 4.64 0.31
N THR A 362 -0.48 4.16 1.32
CA THR A 362 -0.01 4.08 2.70
C THR A 362 0.94 2.89 2.86
N PRO A 363 2.12 3.07 3.45
CA PRO A 363 3.02 1.96 3.80
C PRO A 363 2.42 1.09 4.91
N PHE A 364 3.05 -0.07 5.18
CA PHE A 364 2.56 -1.00 6.20
C PHE A 364 3.70 -1.60 7.01
N LYS A 365 3.33 -2.11 8.20
CA LYS A 365 4.18 -2.89 9.09
C LYS A 365 3.59 -4.29 9.23
N VAL A 366 4.44 -5.28 9.47
CA VAL A 366 4.03 -6.66 9.72
C VAL A 366 4.47 -7.08 11.10
N LYS A 367 3.52 -7.54 11.91
CA LYS A 367 3.77 -8.19 13.21
C LYS A 367 3.46 -9.68 13.07
N ARG A 368 4.47 -10.51 13.07
CA ARG A 368 4.33 -11.97 13.09
C ARG A 368 4.04 -12.41 14.52
N ILE A 369 3.00 -13.21 14.70
CA ILE A 369 2.56 -13.68 16.02
C ILE A 369 2.49 -15.20 15.95
N GLN A 370 3.41 -15.86 16.63
CA GLN A 370 3.46 -17.32 16.74
C GLN A 370 2.94 -17.74 18.12
N THR A 371 2.18 -18.83 18.16
CA THR A 371 1.66 -19.39 19.41
C THR A 371 2.11 -20.83 19.57
N THR A 372 2.13 -21.33 20.79
CA THR A 372 2.48 -22.73 21.08
C THR A 372 1.42 -23.74 20.60
N LEU A 373 0.33 -23.26 20.00
CA LEU A 373 -0.75 -24.06 19.41
C LEU A 373 -0.88 -23.83 17.89
N ASP A 374 0.19 -23.50 17.21
CA ASP A 374 0.21 -23.42 15.74
C ASP A 374 0.26 -24.83 15.12
N GLU A 375 0.72 -25.83 15.90
CA GLU A 375 0.56 -27.25 15.65
C GLU A 375 -0.08 -27.93 16.85
N TYR A 376 -0.94 -28.92 16.63
CA TYR A 376 -1.61 -29.66 17.69
C TYR A 376 -1.50 -31.16 17.49
N LEU A 377 -0.96 -31.84 18.51
CA LEU A 377 -1.00 -33.30 18.66
C LEU A 377 -1.97 -33.66 19.77
N TYR A 378 -2.98 -34.46 19.47
CA TYR A 378 -3.92 -34.93 20.49
C TYR A 378 -3.21 -35.74 21.59
N THR A 379 -3.53 -35.38 22.83
CA THR A 379 -3.12 -36.14 24.02
C THR A 379 -4.35 -36.65 24.77
N SER A 380 -4.23 -37.78 25.43
CA SER A 380 -5.33 -38.43 26.20
C SER A 380 -5.87 -37.57 27.34
N ASP A 381 -5.19 -36.45 27.65
CA ASP A 381 -5.59 -35.51 28.70
C ASP A 381 -6.62 -34.50 28.20
N ASP A 382 -6.72 -34.32 26.88
CA ASP A 382 -7.65 -33.40 26.24
C ASP A 382 -9.00 -34.09 26.00
N THR A 383 -10.10 -33.32 26.05
CA THR A 383 -11.44 -33.89 25.91
C THR A 383 -11.96 -33.68 24.50
N VAL A 384 -12.31 -34.72 23.79
CA VAL A 384 -13.01 -34.64 22.51
C VAL A 384 -14.48 -34.33 22.77
N ILE A 385 -14.94 -33.17 22.31
CA ILE A 385 -16.34 -32.74 22.45
C ILE A 385 -17.18 -33.32 21.31
N GLU A 386 -16.63 -33.35 20.11
CA GLU A 386 -17.32 -33.81 18.90
C GLU A 386 -16.31 -34.35 17.89
N GLY A 387 -16.64 -35.47 17.21
CA GLY A 387 -15.81 -36.05 16.18
C GLY A 387 -14.95 -37.24 16.71
N GLU A 388 -14.08 -37.76 15.86
CA GLU A 388 -13.14 -38.82 16.17
C GLU A 388 -11.71 -38.34 15.91
N VAL A 389 -10.79 -38.73 16.79
CA VAL A 389 -9.37 -38.35 16.74
C VAL A 389 -8.54 -39.47 16.15
N GLU A 390 -7.69 -39.22 15.22
CA GLU A 390 -6.66 -40.13 14.73
C GLU A 390 -5.45 -40.05 15.68
N ALA A 391 -5.12 -41.17 16.34
CA ALA A 391 -4.00 -41.22 17.28
C ALA A 391 -2.66 -40.93 16.56
N GLY A 392 -1.88 -39.99 17.10
CA GLY A 392 -0.57 -39.60 16.55
C GLY A 392 -0.61 -38.63 15.37
N ARG A 393 -1.78 -38.15 14.97
CA ARG A 393 -1.90 -37.12 13.92
C ARG A 393 -1.56 -35.77 14.50
N ILE A 394 -0.68 -35.03 13.79
CA ILE A 394 -0.41 -33.64 14.05
C ILE A 394 -1.33 -32.81 13.14
N TYR A 395 -2.06 -31.85 13.72
CA TYR A 395 -2.90 -30.90 13.00
C TYR A 395 -2.11 -29.61 12.81
N HIS A 396 -2.09 -29.09 11.57
CA HIS A 396 -1.37 -27.88 11.17
C HIS A 396 -2.31 -26.69 10.97
N GLU A 397 -1.75 -25.52 10.75
CA GLU A 397 -2.48 -24.24 10.67
C GLU A 397 -3.63 -24.22 9.65
N ASP A 398 -3.49 -24.88 8.52
CA ASP A 398 -4.49 -24.96 7.44
C ASP A 398 -5.71 -25.84 7.80
N GLU A 399 -5.58 -26.69 8.83
CA GLU A 399 -6.63 -27.59 9.31
C GLU A 399 -7.47 -26.98 10.43
N PHE A 400 -6.91 -25.96 11.17
CA PHE A 400 -7.65 -25.30 12.24
C PHE A 400 -8.88 -24.54 11.73
N ASN A 401 -9.96 -24.63 12.51
CA ASN A 401 -11.27 -24.08 12.20
C ASN A 401 -11.93 -24.61 10.92
N ARG A 402 -11.30 -25.56 10.25
CA ARG A 402 -11.86 -26.32 9.11
C ARG A 402 -12.11 -27.77 9.48
N ILE A 403 -11.11 -28.46 10.01
CA ILE A 403 -11.13 -29.88 10.41
C ILE A 403 -11.16 -29.98 11.92
N ILE A 404 -10.31 -29.19 12.62
CA ILE A 404 -10.20 -29.17 14.08
C ILE A 404 -10.55 -27.77 14.61
N GLU A 405 -11.27 -27.72 15.74
CA GLU A 405 -11.62 -26.48 16.44
C GLU A 405 -11.17 -26.55 17.90
N ILE A 406 -10.33 -25.61 18.33
CA ILE A 406 -9.86 -25.47 19.71
C ILE A 406 -10.22 -24.07 20.21
N LYS A 407 -11.30 -23.95 20.97
CA LYS A 407 -11.83 -22.66 21.44
C LYS A 407 -10.80 -21.85 22.24
N ALA A 408 -10.01 -22.50 23.10
CA ALA A 408 -8.98 -21.84 23.90
C ALA A 408 -7.89 -21.16 23.05
N ARG A 409 -7.56 -21.75 21.88
CA ARG A 409 -6.63 -21.17 20.92
C ARG A 409 -7.18 -19.86 20.35
N GLU A 410 -8.43 -19.86 19.89
CA GLU A 410 -9.06 -18.66 19.30
C GLU A 410 -9.28 -17.58 20.36
N GLU A 411 -9.64 -17.95 21.58
CA GLU A 411 -9.76 -17.01 22.69
C GLU A 411 -8.43 -16.32 23.02
N LYS A 412 -7.31 -17.09 23.03
CA LYS A 412 -5.98 -16.52 23.23
C LYS A 412 -5.57 -15.60 22.08
N ARG A 413 -5.81 -15.98 20.81
CA ARG A 413 -5.54 -15.15 19.64
C ARG A 413 -6.30 -13.85 19.66
N VAL A 414 -7.59 -13.88 20.00
CA VAL A 414 -8.43 -12.68 20.13
C VAL A 414 -7.91 -11.77 21.25
N LYS A 415 -7.50 -12.31 22.40
CA LYS A 415 -6.89 -11.50 23.47
C LYS A 415 -5.62 -10.81 23.00
N ILE A 416 -4.70 -11.56 22.34
CA ILE A 416 -3.48 -10.98 21.78
C ILE A 416 -3.83 -9.84 20.80
N VAL A 417 -4.79 -10.05 19.90
CA VAL A 417 -5.22 -9.00 18.96
C VAL A 417 -5.71 -7.75 19.69
N LEU A 418 -6.59 -7.91 20.70
CA LEU A 418 -7.14 -6.77 21.43
C LEU A 418 -6.10 -6.03 22.28
N ASP A 419 -5.08 -6.75 22.78
CA ASP A 419 -3.96 -6.17 23.52
C ASP A 419 -2.99 -5.40 22.61
N GLU A 420 -2.85 -5.82 21.33
CA GLU A 420 -1.88 -5.27 20.41
C GLU A 420 -2.41 -4.13 19.54
N ILE A 421 -3.73 -4.10 19.26
CA ILE A 421 -4.33 -3.05 18.44
C ILE A 421 -4.78 -1.86 19.31
N ASN A 422 -4.78 -0.66 18.74
CA ASN A 422 -5.60 0.40 19.30
C ASN A 422 -7.08 0.09 19.01
N GLN A 423 -7.83 -0.25 20.04
CA GLN A 423 -9.23 -0.69 19.95
C GLN A 423 -10.19 0.38 19.41
N GLN A 424 -9.74 1.61 19.16
CA GLN A 424 -10.52 2.66 18.50
C GLN A 424 -10.28 2.73 16.98
N GLU A 425 -9.36 1.93 16.46
CA GLU A 425 -8.97 1.95 15.05
C GLU A 425 -9.68 0.89 14.22
N LYS A 426 -10.10 1.27 13.01
CA LYS A 426 -10.78 0.36 12.09
C LYS A 426 -9.90 -0.83 11.73
N THR A 427 -10.41 -2.02 12.03
CA THR A 427 -9.72 -3.30 11.91
C THR A 427 -10.53 -4.30 11.09
N ILE A 428 -9.87 -5.04 10.19
CA ILE A 428 -10.47 -6.18 9.48
C ILE A 428 -9.74 -7.45 9.90
N ILE A 429 -10.51 -8.48 10.26
CA ILE A 429 -10.01 -9.79 10.68
C ILE A 429 -10.45 -10.88 9.68
N PHE A 430 -9.48 -11.53 9.04
CA PHE A 430 -9.71 -12.60 8.08
C PHE A 430 -9.70 -13.95 8.78
N CYS A 431 -10.82 -14.68 8.74
CA CYS A 431 -11.07 -15.95 9.40
C CYS A 431 -11.17 -17.10 8.37
N ALA A 432 -10.96 -18.34 8.80
CA ALA A 432 -10.92 -19.53 7.95
C ALA A 432 -12.25 -19.79 7.21
N ILE A 433 -13.36 -19.67 7.94
CA ILE A 433 -14.71 -19.92 7.45
C ILE A 433 -15.70 -18.95 8.11
N GLN A 434 -16.96 -19.00 7.69
CA GLN A 434 -18.00 -18.09 8.20
C GLN A 434 -18.34 -18.29 9.68
N GLU A 435 -18.33 -19.55 10.15
CA GLU A 435 -18.55 -19.89 11.56
C GLU A 435 -17.37 -19.45 12.42
N HIS A 436 -16.14 -19.58 11.93
CA HIS A 436 -14.96 -19.03 12.61
C HIS A 436 -15.08 -17.50 12.75
N ALA A 437 -15.50 -16.80 11.68
CA ALA A 437 -15.72 -15.35 11.73
C ALA A 437 -16.81 -14.96 12.75
N LEU A 438 -17.83 -15.81 12.94
CA LEU A 438 -18.85 -15.61 13.95
C LEU A 438 -18.26 -15.79 15.37
N ALA A 439 -17.51 -16.88 15.60
CA ALA A 439 -16.89 -17.16 16.88
C ALA A 439 -15.91 -16.05 17.30
N VAL A 440 -15.06 -15.58 16.37
CA VAL A 440 -14.12 -14.49 16.61
C VAL A 440 -14.86 -13.19 16.92
N ARG A 441 -15.94 -12.84 16.19
CA ARG A 441 -16.78 -11.68 16.51
C ARG A 441 -17.31 -11.75 17.94
N ASP A 442 -17.84 -12.90 18.36
CA ASP A 442 -18.41 -13.09 19.69
C ASP A 442 -17.35 -12.98 20.78
N LEU A 443 -16.17 -13.57 20.58
CA LEU A 443 -15.03 -13.45 21.48
C LEU A 443 -14.55 -12.00 21.61
N ILE A 444 -14.50 -11.24 20.51
CA ILE A 444 -14.16 -9.81 20.55
C ILE A 444 -15.18 -9.04 21.36
N ASN A 445 -16.47 -9.22 21.08
CA ASN A 445 -17.53 -8.52 21.80
C ASN A 445 -17.62 -8.88 23.30
N GLN A 446 -17.09 -10.05 23.71
CA GLN A 446 -16.97 -10.46 25.11
C GLN A 446 -15.75 -9.84 25.82
N ASN A 447 -14.65 -9.58 25.09
CA ASN A 447 -13.37 -9.17 25.68
C ASN A 447 -12.99 -7.70 25.36
N LYS A 448 -13.78 -6.99 24.56
CA LYS A 448 -13.52 -5.59 24.16
C LYS A 448 -13.62 -4.61 25.34
N GLU A 449 -12.90 -3.50 25.26
CA GLU A 449 -13.01 -2.39 26.21
C GLU A 449 -14.26 -1.53 25.96
N SER A 450 -14.68 -1.40 24.71
CA SER A 450 -15.84 -0.60 24.32
C SER A 450 -17.15 -1.18 24.86
N SER A 451 -18.03 -0.32 25.40
CA SER A 451 -19.39 -0.70 25.81
C SER A 451 -20.39 -0.79 24.66
N ASP A 452 -20.04 -0.33 23.44
CA ASP A 452 -20.95 -0.30 22.28
C ASP A 452 -21.25 -1.72 21.78
N PRO A 453 -22.52 -2.15 21.71
CA PRO A 453 -22.88 -3.47 21.21
C PRO A 453 -22.57 -3.68 19.71
N ASN A 454 -22.44 -2.57 18.95
CA ASN A 454 -22.15 -2.60 17.52
C ASN A 454 -20.64 -2.50 17.21
N TYR A 455 -19.79 -2.68 18.21
CA TYR A 455 -18.33 -2.53 18.06
C TYR A 455 -17.73 -3.50 17.04
N CYS A 456 -18.11 -4.78 17.06
CA CYS A 456 -17.63 -5.79 16.15
C CYS A 456 -18.79 -6.52 15.46
N HIS A 457 -18.77 -6.54 14.13
CA HIS A 457 -19.74 -7.27 13.32
C HIS A 457 -19.08 -8.25 12.36
N ARG A 458 -19.81 -9.33 12.05
CA ARG A 458 -19.43 -10.25 10.99
C ARG A 458 -19.99 -9.77 9.65
N VAL A 459 -19.17 -9.89 8.60
CA VAL A 459 -19.57 -9.61 7.22
C VAL A 459 -19.09 -10.74 6.31
N THR A 460 -19.99 -11.66 6.02
CA THR A 460 -19.76 -12.83 5.16
C THR A 460 -20.83 -12.93 4.06
N ALA A 461 -20.71 -13.92 3.18
CA ALA A 461 -21.68 -14.10 2.09
C ALA A 461 -23.13 -14.33 2.59
N ASN A 462 -23.28 -15.00 3.74
CA ASN A 462 -24.57 -15.37 4.29
C ASN A 462 -25.25 -14.25 5.10
N ASP A 463 -24.60 -13.12 5.35
CA ASP A 463 -25.16 -12.02 6.15
C ASP A 463 -26.09 -11.09 5.37
N GLY A 464 -26.21 -11.31 4.04
CA GLY A 464 -27.18 -10.63 3.17
C GLY A 464 -27.16 -9.10 3.29
N LYS A 465 -28.36 -8.48 3.31
CA LYS A 465 -28.52 -7.02 3.42
C LYS A 465 -27.98 -6.43 4.72
N LEU A 466 -28.02 -7.19 5.83
CA LEU A 466 -27.50 -6.72 7.13
C LEU A 466 -25.97 -6.61 7.09
N GLY A 467 -25.30 -7.62 6.55
CA GLY A 467 -23.84 -7.57 6.34
C GLY A 467 -23.42 -6.43 5.40
N GLU A 468 -24.21 -6.14 4.38
CA GLU A 468 -23.97 -4.99 3.49
C GLU A 468 -24.17 -3.65 4.21
N GLN A 469 -25.12 -3.55 5.13
CA GLN A 469 -25.29 -2.35 5.94
C GLN A 469 -24.13 -2.16 6.89
N HIS A 470 -23.67 -3.20 7.61
CA HIS A 470 -22.49 -3.12 8.46
C HIS A 470 -21.23 -2.72 7.67
N LEU A 471 -21.09 -3.20 6.42
CA LEU A 471 -19.99 -2.81 5.56
C LEU A 471 -20.07 -1.33 5.18
N ARG A 472 -21.27 -0.83 4.80
CA ARG A 472 -21.47 0.60 4.51
C ARG A 472 -21.15 1.48 5.71
N ASP A 473 -21.61 1.11 6.89
CA ASP A 473 -21.34 1.83 8.13
C ASP A 473 -19.84 1.82 8.49
N PHE A 474 -19.14 0.70 8.25
CA PHE A 474 -17.69 0.61 8.43
C PHE A 474 -16.90 1.48 7.43
N GLN A 475 -17.39 1.59 6.18
CA GLN A 475 -16.77 2.42 5.15
C GLN A 475 -17.00 3.92 5.34
N ASP A 476 -18.04 4.27 6.07
CA ASP A 476 -18.34 5.65 6.41
C ASP A 476 -17.28 6.18 7.39
N ASN A 477 -16.57 7.24 7.00
CA ASN A 477 -15.50 7.82 7.81
C ASN A 477 -16.03 8.64 8.99
N GLU A 478 -17.31 9.07 8.95
CA GLU A 478 -17.97 9.80 10.04
C GLU A 478 -18.45 8.85 11.14
N LYS A 479 -18.49 7.54 10.88
CA LYS A 479 -18.92 6.54 11.85
C LYS A 479 -17.73 5.83 12.49
N THR A 480 -17.72 5.79 13.80
CA THR A 480 -16.71 5.07 14.60
C THR A 480 -17.01 3.57 14.71
N VAL A 481 -18.30 3.20 14.69
CA VAL A 481 -18.79 1.82 14.78
C VAL A 481 -19.49 1.40 13.48
N PRO A 482 -19.34 0.13 13.06
CA PRO A 482 -18.50 -0.89 13.67
C PRO A 482 -17.01 -0.53 13.53
N THR A 483 -16.23 -0.80 14.59
CA THR A 483 -14.78 -0.58 14.60
C THR A 483 -14.05 -1.78 14.03
N ILE A 484 -14.55 -2.99 14.31
CA ILE A 484 -13.96 -4.25 13.83
C ILE A 484 -14.96 -5.00 12.95
N LEU A 485 -14.47 -5.50 11.79
CA LEU A 485 -15.20 -6.46 10.98
C LEU A 485 -14.48 -7.80 10.93
N THR A 486 -15.22 -8.89 11.18
CA THR A 486 -14.73 -10.24 10.94
C THR A 486 -15.30 -10.78 9.62
N THR A 487 -14.48 -11.48 8.85
CA THR A 487 -14.87 -12.01 7.54
C THR A 487 -14.14 -13.31 7.22
N SER A 488 -14.68 -14.08 6.29
CA SER A 488 -13.93 -15.22 5.70
C SER A 488 -13.24 -14.81 4.40
N GLN A 489 -14.02 -14.61 3.32
CA GLN A 489 -13.50 -14.26 2.00
C GLN A 489 -14.14 -12.98 1.42
N LYS A 490 -15.33 -12.58 1.92
CA LYS A 490 -16.11 -11.51 1.28
C LYS A 490 -15.37 -10.17 1.21
N LEU A 491 -14.58 -9.83 2.23
CA LEU A 491 -13.90 -8.53 2.32
C LEU A 491 -12.49 -8.51 1.71
N SER A 492 -12.00 -9.61 1.15
CA SER A 492 -10.76 -9.57 0.36
C SER A 492 -10.89 -8.66 -0.88
N THR A 493 -12.11 -8.46 -1.37
CA THR A 493 -12.42 -7.52 -2.48
C THR A 493 -13.64 -6.67 -2.14
N GLY A 494 -13.78 -5.50 -2.81
CA GLY A 494 -14.98 -4.65 -2.72
C GLY A 494 -15.08 -3.73 -1.50
N VAL A 495 -14.12 -3.73 -0.57
CA VAL A 495 -14.10 -2.81 0.57
C VAL A 495 -13.41 -1.51 0.20
N ASP A 496 -14.07 -0.39 0.39
CA ASP A 496 -13.52 0.97 0.19
C ASP A 496 -13.46 1.77 1.49
N ALA A 497 -13.00 1.15 2.56
CA ALA A 497 -12.74 1.86 3.81
C ALA A 497 -11.31 2.43 3.80
N ARG A 498 -11.18 3.77 3.78
CA ARG A 498 -9.87 4.44 3.70
C ARG A 498 -9.09 4.36 5.02
N ASN A 499 -9.81 4.39 6.16
CA ASN A 499 -9.21 4.44 7.49
C ASN A 499 -8.99 3.04 8.13
N ILE A 500 -8.71 2.01 7.33
CA ILE A 500 -8.28 0.73 7.88
C ILE A 500 -6.85 0.87 8.40
N ARG A 501 -6.66 0.65 9.69
CA ARG A 501 -5.37 0.74 10.39
C ARG A 501 -4.77 -0.62 10.72
N ASN A 502 -5.62 -1.65 10.85
CA ASN A 502 -5.18 -2.98 11.23
C ASN A 502 -5.83 -4.03 10.33
N ILE A 503 -5.01 -4.98 9.89
CA ILE A 503 -5.44 -6.19 9.17
C ILE A 503 -4.93 -7.39 9.97
N VAL A 504 -5.81 -8.28 10.37
CA VAL A 504 -5.47 -9.47 11.16
C VAL A 504 -5.72 -10.71 10.31
N LEU A 505 -4.72 -11.57 10.21
CA LEU A 505 -4.77 -12.81 9.45
C LEU A 505 -4.85 -13.99 10.42
N LEU A 506 -6.04 -14.59 10.54
CA LEU A 506 -6.31 -15.79 11.35
C LEU A 506 -6.58 -17.03 10.47
N ARG A 507 -6.26 -16.97 9.20
CA ARG A 507 -6.32 -18.08 8.25
C ARG A 507 -5.18 -18.04 7.26
N PRO A 508 -4.66 -19.19 6.83
CA PRO A 508 -3.66 -19.26 5.77
C PRO A 508 -4.12 -18.57 4.49
N ILE A 509 -3.20 -17.89 3.85
CA ILE A 509 -3.41 -17.25 2.55
C ILE A 509 -2.62 -18.04 1.52
N ASN A 510 -3.30 -18.77 0.65
CA ASN A 510 -2.67 -19.71 -0.27
C ASN A 510 -2.36 -19.12 -1.66
N SER A 511 -2.70 -17.84 -1.88
CA SER A 511 -2.56 -17.20 -3.18
C SER A 511 -1.96 -15.81 -3.05
N MET A 512 -0.92 -15.52 -3.81
CA MET A 512 -0.33 -14.19 -3.94
C MET A 512 -1.37 -13.14 -4.37
N ILE A 513 -2.32 -13.51 -5.22
CA ILE A 513 -3.42 -12.62 -5.64
C ILE A 513 -4.25 -12.19 -4.44
N GLU A 514 -4.70 -13.14 -3.63
CA GLU A 514 -5.49 -12.86 -2.45
C GLU A 514 -4.70 -12.05 -1.43
N PHE A 515 -3.42 -12.39 -1.23
CA PHE A 515 -2.52 -11.67 -0.36
C PHE A 515 -2.42 -10.18 -0.75
N LYS A 516 -2.11 -9.90 -2.02
CA LYS A 516 -2.05 -8.51 -2.54
C LYS A 516 -3.39 -7.77 -2.39
N GLN A 517 -4.51 -8.44 -2.59
CA GLN A 517 -5.83 -7.86 -2.40
C GLN A 517 -6.12 -7.51 -0.94
N ILE A 518 -5.73 -8.37 0.00
CA ILE A 518 -5.87 -8.15 1.45
C ILE A 518 -4.99 -6.97 1.87
N VAL A 519 -3.69 -6.98 1.54
CA VAL A 519 -2.77 -5.88 1.81
C VAL A 519 -3.30 -4.56 1.24
N GLY A 520 -3.81 -4.61 0.01
CA GLY A 520 -4.38 -3.45 -0.68
C GLY A 520 -5.60 -2.82 0.00
N ARG A 521 -6.22 -3.49 1.01
CA ARG A 521 -7.30 -2.86 1.81
C ARG A 521 -6.75 -1.79 2.75
N GLY A 522 -5.54 -1.98 3.27
CA GLY A 522 -4.87 -1.02 4.15
C GLY A 522 -4.15 0.11 3.42
N THR A 523 -3.82 -0.01 2.15
CA THR A 523 -2.94 0.94 1.44
C THR A 523 -3.57 2.28 1.10
N ARG A 524 -4.88 2.47 1.28
CA ARG A 524 -5.55 3.74 0.97
C ARG A 524 -5.11 4.85 1.89
N LEU A 525 -4.88 6.04 1.30
CA LEU A 525 -4.54 7.24 2.06
C LEU A 525 -5.74 7.71 2.88
N PHE A 526 -5.44 8.13 4.11
CA PHE A 526 -6.36 8.80 5.02
C PHE A 526 -5.59 9.77 5.90
N ASP A 527 -6.20 10.89 6.27
CA ASP A 527 -5.55 11.89 7.11
C ASP A 527 -5.19 11.30 8.48
N GLY A 528 -3.98 11.56 8.94
CA GLY A 528 -3.43 11.01 10.18
C GLY A 528 -3.15 9.49 10.12
N LYS A 529 -3.09 8.90 8.94
CA LYS A 529 -2.70 7.51 8.74
C LYS A 529 -1.33 7.42 8.08
N ASP A 530 -0.30 7.22 8.89
CA ASP A 530 1.08 7.13 8.42
C ASP A 530 1.41 5.73 7.90
N TYR A 531 0.86 4.72 8.53
CA TYR A 531 0.97 3.31 8.14
C TYR A 531 -0.29 2.53 8.58
N PHE A 532 -0.38 1.29 8.15
CA PHE A 532 -1.28 0.29 8.74
C PHE A 532 -0.47 -0.93 9.16
N THR A 533 -1.02 -1.74 10.05
CA THR A 533 -0.33 -2.91 10.59
C THR A 533 -1.04 -4.20 10.14
N ILE A 534 -0.25 -5.18 9.70
CA ILE A 534 -0.69 -6.54 9.42
C ILE A 534 -0.26 -7.41 10.61
N TYR A 535 -1.23 -8.01 11.29
CA TYR A 535 -1.02 -8.98 12.37
C TYR A 535 -1.13 -10.39 11.78
N ASP A 536 0.00 -11.05 11.63
CA ASP A 536 0.13 -12.33 10.94
C ASP A 536 0.26 -13.48 11.94
N PHE A 537 -0.81 -14.27 12.09
CA PHE A 537 -0.88 -15.48 12.93
C PHE A 537 -0.68 -16.77 12.13
N VAL A 538 -0.44 -16.69 10.84
CA VAL A 538 -0.57 -17.83 9.92
C VAL A 538 0.62 -17.94 8.97
N ASP A 539 1.69 -17.24 9.31
CA ASP A 539 2.95 -17.17 8.54
C ASP A 539 2.79 -16.72 7.07
N ALA A 540 1.76 -15.90 6.83
CA ALA A 540 1.53 -15.26 5.53
C ALA A 540 2.68 -14.33 5.11
N TYR A 541 3.57 -13.99 6.04
CA TYR A 541 4.81 -13.25 5.81
C TYR A 541 5.67 -13.85 4.68
N GLN A 542 5.63 -15.17 4.49
CA GLN A 542 6.37 -15.84 3.42
C GLN A 542 6.00 -15.35 2.01
N HIS A 543 4.81 -14.79 1.82
CA HIS A 543 4.42 -14.18 0.54
C HIS A 543 5.23 -12.92 0.21
N PHE A 544 5.82 -12.23 1.19
CA PHE A 544 6.70 -11.11 0.93
C PHE A 544 8.05 -11.54 0.33
N LEU A 545 8.45 -12.80 0.56
CA LEU A 545 9.66 -13.41 0.02
C LEU A 545 9.46 -13.98 -1.39
N ASP A 546 8.22 -14.03 -1.89
CA ASP A 546 7.91 -14.54 -3.23
C ASP A 546 8.41 -13.52 -4.29
N PRO A 547 9.18 -13.97 -5.32
CA PRO A 547 9.61 -13.10 -6.42
C PRO A 547 8.46 -12.39 -7.16
N GLU A 548 7.23 -12.86 -7.05
CA GLU A 548 6.04 -12.21 -7.61
C GLU A 548 5.51 -11.05 -6.75
N TRP A 549 6.09 -10.85 -5.55
CA TRP A 549 5.78 -9.69 -4.73
C TRP A 549 6.35 -8.41 -5.38
N ASP A 550 5.50 -7.45 -5.64
CA ASP A 550 5.82 -6.17 -6.27
C ASP A 550 5.59 -4.98 -5.31
N GLY A 551 5.49 -5.29 -4.02
CA GLY A 551 5.43 -4.31 -2.95
C GLY A 551 6.82 -3.88 -2.49
N GLU A 552 6.94 -3.56 -1.21
CA GLU A 552 8.27 -3.37 -0.61
C GLU A 552 9.02 -4.69 -0.57
N PRO A 553 10.27 -4.74 -1.04
CA PRO A 553 11.05 -5.96 -0.94
C PRO A 553 11.25 -6.30 0.54
N VAL A 554 11.02 -7.57 0.85
CA VAL A 554 11.40 -8.16 2.15
C VAL A 554 12.72 -8.87 1.88
N GLU A 555 13.76 -8.52 2.61
CA GLU A 555 15.00 -9.28 2.52
C GLU A 555 14.78 -10.68 3.08
N PRO A 556 15.20 -11.74 2.35
CA PRO A 556 15.06 -13.10 2.84
C PRO A 556 15.85 -13.28 4.14
N GLU A 557 15.31 -14.02 5.10
CA GLU A 557 16.06 -14.42 6.29
C GLU A 557 17.31 -15.23 5.87
N PRO A 558 18.45 -15.08 6.56
CA PRO A 558 19.63 -15.90 6.30
C PRO A 558 19.26 -17.38 6.39
N CYS A 559 19.81 -18.20 5.51
CA CYS A 559 19.53 -19.63 5.49
C CYS A 559 19.79 -20.25 6.87
N SER A 560 18.79 -20.90 7.45
CA SER A 560 18.87 -21.55 8.76
C SER A 560 19.97 -22.62 8.85
N THR A 561 20.46 -23.11 7.69
CA THR A 561 21.48 -24.16 7.60
C THR A 561 22.89 -23.59 7.43
N CYS A 562 23.09 -22.59 6.58
CA CYS A 562 24.42 -22.03 6.28
C CYS A 562 24.63 -20.61 6.83
N GLY A 563 23.58 -19.93 7.30
CA GLY A 563 23.66 -18.57 7.80
C GLY A 563 24.00 -17.50 6.75
N GLN A 564 23.98 -17.85 5.45
CA GLN A 564 24.36 -16.93 4.37
C GLN A 564 23.18 -16.56 3.47
N GLN A 565 23.29 -15.37 2.86
CA GLN A 565 22.36 -14.80 1.92
C GLN A 565 23.12 -14.20 0.72
N PRO A 566 22.87 -14.68 -0.51
CA PRO A 566 22.04 -15.83 -0.84
C PRO A 566 22.58 -17.17 -0.28
N CYS A 567 21.67 -18.09 0.03
CA CYS A 567 22.01 -19.41 0.54
C CYS A 567 22.96 -20.13 -0.45
N ILE A 568 24.09 -20.60 0.07
CA ILE A 568 25.09 -21.37 -0.67
C ILE A 568 24.96 -22.89 -0.48
N CYS A 569 23.94 -23.36 0.28
CA CYS A 569 23.67 -24.79 0.38
C CYS A 569 23.40 -25.37 -1.01
N GLU A 570 24.03 -26.49 -1.33
CA GLU A 570 23.68 -27.23 -2.55
C GLU A 570 22.21 -27.64 -2.44
N LYS A 571 21.37 -27.05 -3.30
CA LYS A 571 20.00 -27.54 -3.48
C LYS A 571 20.13 -28.85 -4.25
N GLU A 572 19.63 -29.94 -3.68
CA GLU A 572 19.46 -31.17 -4.45
C GLU A 572 18.73 -30.82 -5.76
N PRO A 573 19.25 -31.24 -6.92
CA PRO A 573 18.57 -30.97 -8.18
C PRO A 573 17.17 -31.56 -8.10
N PRO A 574 16.14 -30.86 -8.57
CA PRO A 574 14.77 -31.37 -8.55
C PRO A 574 14.73 -32.72 -9.24
N ALA A 575 14.12 -33.69 -8.56
CA ALA A 575 14.05 -35.05 -9.04
C ALA A 575 13.45 -35.13 -10.44
N THR A 576 14.11 -35.82 -11.35
CA THR A 576 13.62 -36.04 -12.70
C THR A 576 12.33 -36.85 -12.65
N CYS A 577 11.27 -36.47 -13.33
CA CYS A 577 10.01 -37.19 -13.35
C CYS A 577 10.21 -38.63 -13.89
N ASN A 578 9.83 -39.64 -13.11
CA ASN A 578 9.98 -41.05 -13.48
C ASN A 578 9.12 -41.45 -14.69
N THR A 579 8.11 -40.65 -15.07
CA THR A 579 7.17 -40.94 -16.15
C THR A 579 7.57 -40.28 -17.47
N CYS A 580 7.98 -39.00 -17.49
CA CYS A 580 8.36 -38.28 -18.71
C CYS A 580 9.85 -38.03 -18.84
N GLY A 581 10.67 -38.32 -17.85
CA GLY A 581 12.13 -38.10 -17.87
C GLY A 581 12.54 -36.63 -17.90
N GLN A 582 11.64 -35.68 -17.63
CA GLN A 582 11.92 -34.22 -17.69
C GLN A 582 11.88 -33.56 -16.30
N THR A 583 12.63 -32.48 -16.20
CA THR A 583 12.65 -31.59 -15.05
C THR A 583 12.55 -30.13 -15.56
N PRO A 584 11.43 -29.42 -15.27
CA PRO A 584 10.22 -29.83 -14.54
C PRO A 584 9.34 -30.82 -15.34
N CYS A 585 8.57 -31.65 -14.63
CA CYS A 585 7.63 -32.61 -15.19
C CYS A 585 6.54 -31.90 -16.03
N VAL A 586 6.32 -32.42 -17.27
CA VAL A 586 5.28 -31.93 -18.19
C VAL A 586 4.10 -32.91 -18.35
N CYS A 587 4.01 -33.95 -17.49
CA CYS A 587 2.89 -34.90 -17.53
C CYS A 587 1.59 -34.17 -17.14
N GLU A 588 0.51 -34.39 -17.87
CA GLU A 588 -0.85 -34.06 -17.43
C GLU A 588 -1.13 -34.89 -16.18
N LYS A 589 -1.40 -34.20 -15.04
CA LYS A 589 -1.85 -34.89 -13.83
C LYS A 589 -3.29 -35.34 -14.07
N GLU A 590 -3.52 -36.64 -14.09
CA GLU A 590 -4.89 -37.15 -13.97
C GLU A 590 -5.52 -36.59 -12.67
N PRO A 591 -6.83 -36.28 -12.66
CA PRO A 591 -7.50 -35.79 -11.46
C PRO A 591 -7.35 -36.85 -10.36
N GLU A 592 -6.81 -36.40 -9.21
CA GLU A 592 -6.59 -37.30 -8.06
C GLU A 592 -7.94 -37.82 -7.58
N LEU A 593 -8.12 -39.12 -7.71
CA LEU A 593 -9.28 -39.82 -7.15
C LEU A 593 -9.20 -39.81 -5.62
N CYS A 594 -10.32 -39.65 -4.94
CA CYS A 594 -10.34 -39.67 -3.48
C CYS A 594 -9.79 -41.00 -2.95
N ASP A 595 -8.77 -40.97 -2.10
CA ASP A 595 -8.10 -42.13 -1.52
C ASP A 595 -9.05 -43.08 -0.75
N LYS A 596 -10.22 -42.59 -0.30
CA LYS A 596 -11.19 -43.33 0.48
C LYS A 596 -12.33 -43.96 -0.35
N CYS A 597 -12.85 -43.24 -1.36
CA CYS A 597 -13.97 -43.74 -2.16
C CYS A 597 -13.63 -44.01 -3.63
N GLY A 598 -12.41 -43.65 -4.08
CA GLY A 598 -11.97 -43.90 -5.46
C GLY A 598 -12.71 -43.08 -6.52
N LYS A 599 -13.47 -42.02 -6.15
CA LYS A 599 -14.29 -41.23 -7.06
C LYS A 599 -13.85 -39.78 -7.12
N PHE A 600 -14.08 -39.15 -8.29
CA PHE A 600 -14.01 -37.70 -8.47
C PHE A 600 -15.31 -37.25 -9.15
N PRO A 601 -16.05 -36.24 -8.57
CA PRO A 601 -15.87 -35.67 -7.23
C PRO A 601 -16.14 -36.66 -6.10
N CYS A 602 -15.45 -36.46 -4.96
CA CYS A 602 -15.53 -37.31 -3.80
C CYS A 602 -16.96 -37.40 -3.22
N GLU A 603 -17.49 -38.62 -3.03
CA GLU A 603 -18.81 -38.92 -2.45
C GLU A 603 -18.75 -39.35 -0.97
N CYS A 604 -17.60 -39.22 -0.31
CA CYS A 604 -17.46 -39.58 1.09
C CYS A 604 -18.41 -38.75 1.99
N PRO A 605 -18.94 -39.35 3.11
CA PRO A 605 -19.75 -38.63 4.07
C PRO A 605 -18.96 -37.40 4.56
N LYS A 606 -19.60 -36.23 4.59
CA LYS A 606 -19.00 -35.01 5.14
C LYS A 606 -18.68 -35.24 6.61
N TRP A 607 -17.40 -35.20 6.98
CA TRP A 607 -16.93 -35.38 8.35
C TRP A 607 -17.49 -34.31 9.26
N LYS A 608 -17.96 -34.72 10.47
CA LYS A 608 -18.22 -33.75 11.53
C LYS A 608 -16.90 -33.17 12.00
N ARG A 609 -16.87 -31.84 12.25
CA ARG A 609 -15.67 -31.17 12.76
C ARG A 609 -15.27 -31.76 14.09
N LEU A 610 -13.95 -31.95 14.28
CA LEU A 610 -13.40 -32.34 15.57
C LEU A 610 -13.35 -31.10 16.47
N LYS A 611 -14.07 -31.16 17.60
CA LYS A 611 -14.03 -30.12 18.64
C LYS A 611 -13.34 -30.67 19.88
N ILE A 612 -12.27 -30.02 20.31
CA ILE A 612 -11.47 -30.42 21.47
C ILE A 612 -11.50 -29.32 22.51
N LYS A 613 -11.69 -29.73 23.78
CA LYS A 613 -11.49 -28.88 24.95
C LYS A 613 -10.19 -29.30 25.62
N LEU A 614 -9.26 -28.40 25.72
CA LEU A 614 -8.01 -28.57 26.46
C LEU A 614 -8.33 -28.72 27.95
N LYS A 615 -7.60 -29.57 28.68
CA LYS A 615 -7.84 -29.81 30.10
C LYS A 615 -7.46 -28.58 30.91
N ASP A 616 -8.42 -28.05 31.66
CA ASP A 616 -8.20 -26.96 32.60
C ASP A 616 -7.20 -27.39 33.69
N GLY A 617 -6.08 -26.69 33.82
CA GLY A 617 -5.14 -26.80 34.93
C GLY A 617 -3.81 -27.52 34.65
N LYS A 618 -3.52 -28.01 33.45
CA LYS A 618 -2.14 -28.37 33.07
C LYS A 618 -1.43 -27.22 32.38
N GLU A 619 -0.15 -26.99 32.74
CA GLU A 619 0.79 -25.97 32.32
C GLU A 619 1.06 -25.91 30.79
N ARG A 620 0.05 -25.95 29.94
CA ARG A 620 0.13 -25.45 28.59
C ARG A 620 -0.33 -23.98 28.62
N GLU A 621 0.45 -23.10 29.26
CA GLU A 621 0.36 -21.68 28.97
C GLU A 621 0.58 -21.51 27.48
N ILE A 622 -0.46 -21.03 26.79
CA ILE A 622 -0.33 -20.64 25.41
C ILE A 622 0.56 -19.40 25.41
N GLN A 623 1.84 -19.63 25.16
CA GLN A 623 2.82 -18.56 24.99
C GLN A 623 2.71 -18.01 23.57
N HIS A 624 3.03 -16.77 23.41
CA HIS A 624 3.15 -16.14 22.09
C HIS A 624 4.44 -15.35 21.99
N MET A 625 4.94 -15.23 20.78
CA MET A 625 6.06 -14.40 20.43
C MET A 625 5.64 -13.44 19.32
N ILE A 626 5.92 -12.17 19.52
CA ILE A 626 5.67 -11.11 18.53
C ILE A 626 7.01 -10.65 18.01
N SER A 627 7.19 -10.70 16.70
CA SER A 627 8.33 -10.10 16.03
C SER A 627 7.87 -8.92 15.19
N THR A 628 8.54 -7.78 15.34
CA THR A 628 8.25 -6.57 14.55
C THR A 628 9.29 -6.46 13.45
N SER A 629 8.85 -6.24 12.21
CA SER A 629 9.76 -5.94 11.11
C SER A 629 10.13 -4.46 11.14
N PHE A 630 11.42 -4.17 11.05
CA PHE A 630 11.94 -2.83 10.90
C PHE A 630 12.08 -2.46 9.41
N TRP A 631 12.29 -1.18 9.13
CA TRP A 631 12.39 -0.67 7.78
C TRP A 631 13.77 -0.02 7.60
N SER A 632 14.46 -0.35 6.51
CA SER A 632 15.68 0.34 6.12
C SER A 632 15.37 1.73 5.56
N ALA A 633 16.39 2.57 5.38
CA ALA A 633 16.23 3.93 4.85
C ALA A 633 15.63 3.97 3.44
N ASP A 634 15.80 2.92 2.64
CA ASP A 634 15.22 2.76 1.30
C ASP A 634 13.80 2.15 1.33
N GLY A 635 13.26 1.87 2.53
CA GLY A 635 11.91 1.38 2.74
C GLY A 635 11.72 -0.11 2.57
N THR A 636 12.78 -0.89 2.68
CA THR A 636 12.70 -2.34 2.75
C THR A 636 12.47 -2.81 4.18
N PRO A 637 11.59 -3.77 4.44
CA PRO A 637 11.48 -4.38 5.77
C PRO A 637 12.72 -5.25 6.02
N ILE A 638 13.33 -5.06 7.19
CA ILE A 638 14.52 -5.79 7.64
C ILE A 638 14.29 -6.41 9.02
N SER A 639 15.08 -7.41 9.37
CA SER A 639 15.02 -8.00 10.70
C SER A 639 15.51 -7.00 11.77
N ALA A 640 15.12 -7.23 13.02
CA ALA A 640 15.61 -6.43 14.14
C ALA A 640 17.14 -6.47 14.26
N GLU A 641 17.75 -7.63 13.97
CA GLU A 641 19.21 -7.80 14.00
C GLU A 641 19.88 -6.99 12.90
N GLU A 642 19.36 -7.04 11.70
CA GLU A 642 19.88 -6.31 10.54
C GLU A 642 19.69 -4.80 10.72
N PHE A 643 18.55 -4.36 11.27
CA PHE A 643 18.33 -2.97 11.62
C PHE A 643 19.38 -2.49 12.64
N LEU A 644 19.69 -3.30 13.67
CA LEU A 644 20.75 -3.02 14.64
C LEU A 644 22.13 -2.96 13.98
N GLN A 645 22.42 -3.85 13.04
CA GLN A 645 23.68 -3.84 12.28
C GLN A 645 23.80 -2.60 11.39
N ASN A 646 22.71 -2.23 10.71
CA ASN A 646 22.65 -1.03 9.89
C ASN A 646 22.82 0.24 10.74
N LEU A 647 22.14 0.32 11.88
CA LEU A 647 22.34 1.40 12.84
C LEU A 647 23.79 1.43 13.33
N TYR A 648 24.34 0.31 13.76
CA TYR A 648 25.73 0.20 14.20
C TYR A 648 26.72 0.65 13.11
N GLY A 649 26.49 0.24 11.87
CA GLY A 649 27.32 0.63 10.72
C GLY A 649 27.26 2.12 10.39
N LYS A 650 26.15 2.80 10.69
CA LYS A 650 25.94 4.23 10.42
C LYS A 650 26.38 5.14 11.56
N LEU A 651 26.29 4.68 12.80
CA LEU A 651 26.64 5.51 13.97
C LEU A 651 28.05 6.14 13.93
N PRO A 652 29.12 5.47 13.39
CA PRO A 652 30.45 6.10 13.26
C PRO A 652 30.47 7.34 12.34
N GLU A 653 29.49 7.56 11.52
CA GLU A 653 29.36 8.78 10.69
C GLU A 653 28.96 10.00 11.55
N PHE A 654 28.38 9.77 12.72
CA PHE A 654 27.83 10.80 13.61
C PHE A 654 28.74 11.09 14.80
N PHE A 655 29.41 10.07 15.34
CA PHE A 655 30.35 10.20 16.46
C PHE A 655 31.37 9.06 16.44
N LYS A 656 32.56 9.32 16.93
CA LYS A 656 33.70 8.40 16.87
C LYS A 656 33.92 7.60 18.16
N ASN A 657 33.44 8.12 19.27
CA ASN A 657 33.61 7.51 20.59
C ASN A 657 32.51 7.94 21.56
N GLU A 658 32.49 7.28 22.72
CA GLU A 658 31.51 7.53 23.80
C GLU A 658 31.49 9.00 24.26
N ASP A 659 32.67 9.62 24.40
CA ASP A 659 32.78 11.02 24.90
C ASP A 659 32.17 12.01 23.89
N GLU A 660 32.29 11.74 22.61
CA GLU A 660 31.69 12.54 21.55
C GLU A 660 30.13 12.37 21.54
N LEU A 661 29.62 11.15 21.66
CA LEU A 661 28.21 10.89 21.82
C LEU A 661 27.64 11.62 23.03
N ARG A 662 28.29 11.52 24.19
CA ARG A 662 27.92 12.23 25.43
C ARG A 662 27.86 13.74 25.22
N LYS A 663 28.86 14.31 24.57
CA LYS A 663 28.93 15.75 24.28
C LYS A 663 27.77 16.19 23.37
N ILE A 664 27.47 15.42 22.34
CA ILE A 664 26.32 15.70 21.44
C ILE A 664 25.00 15.62 22.21
N TRP A 665 24.83 14.59 23.05
CA TRP A 665 23.58 14.32 23.76
C TRP A 665 23.34 15.27 24.95
N SER A 666 24.37 15.72 25.61
CA SER A 666 24.28 16.58 26.79
C SER A 666 23.79 18.00 26.51
N ASN A 667 23.70 18.41 25.25
CA ASN A 667 23.16 19.70 24.86
C ASN A 667 21.90 19.54 24.01
N PRO A 668 20.79 20.14 24.42
CA PRO A 668 19.51 20.00 23.70
C PRO A 668 19.58 20.35 22.21
N THR A 669 20.32 21.38 21.82
CA THR A 669 20.44 21.83 20.43
C THR A 669 21.19 20.82 19.56
N THR A 670 22.35 20.33 20.06
CA THR A 670 23.13 19.33 19.31
C THR A 670 22.41 17.98 19.28
N ARG A 671 21.73 17.62 20.37
CA ARG A 671 20.90 16.41 20.44
C ARG A 671 19.75 16.46 19.42
N SER A 672 18.99 17.54 19.37
CA SER A 672 17.89 17.71 18.39
C SER A 672 18.40 17.63 16.96
N THR A 673 19.54 18.27 16.66
CA THR A 673 20.17 18.18 15.33
C THR A 673 20.63 16.76 15.00
N PHE A 674 21.22 16.06 15.95
CA PHE A 674 21.67 14.69 15.80
C PHE A 674 20.50 13.73 15.56
N LEU A 675 19.41 13.84 16.34
CA LEU A 675 18.22 13.01 16.16
C LEU A 675 17.54 13.25 14.80
N LYS A 676 17.51 14.51 14.32
CA LYS A 676 17.01 14.82 12.98
C LYS A 676 17.84 14.17 11.88
N ARG A 677 19.15 14.20 12.00
CA ARG A 677 20.06 13.56 11.03
C ARG A 677 19.94 12.04 11.05
N LEU A 678 19.72 11.42 12.21
CA LEU A 678 19.43 9.99 12.32
C LEU A 678 18.10 9.63 11.65
N ASP A 679 17.08 10.46 11.84
CA ASP A 679 15.77 10.29 11.18
C ASP A 679 15.89 10.38 9.63
N GLU A 680 16.70 11.30 9.12
CA GLU A 680 16.99 11.44 7.67
C GLU A 680 17.63 10.20 7.04
N VAL A 681 18.35 9.39 7.82
CA VAL A 681 18.98 8.14 7.36
C VAL A 681 18.19 6.88 7.77
N GLY A 682 16.93 7.05 8.23
CA GLY A 682 16.00 5.96 8.49
C GLY A 682 16.00 5.42 9.92
N PHE A 683 16.63 6.13 10.87
CA PHE A 683 16.62 5.77 12.29
C PHE A 683 15.88 6.83 13.11
N GLY A 684 14.57 6.91 12.85
CA GLY A 684 13.69 7.85 13.53
C GLY A 684 13.42 7.45 15.00
N LYS A 685 12.62 8.29 15.65
CA LYS A 685 12.29 8.13 17.06
C LYS A 685 11.56 6.81 17.35
N GLU A 686 10.67 6.40 16.47
CA GLU A 686 9.87 5.17 16.64
C GLU A 686 10.75 3.93 16.48
N GLU A 687 11.62 3.92 15.49
CA GLU A 687 12.59 2.85 15.28
C GLU A 687 13.53 2.70 16.47
N LEU A 688 14.02 3.81 17.02
CA LEU A 688 14.86 3.79 18.23
C LEU A 688 14.09 3.33 19.47
N ALA A 689 12.80 3.69 19.60
CA ALA A 689 11.93 3.20 20.69
C ALA A 689 11.66 1.69 20.57
N ASN A 690 11.50 1.17 19.35
CA ASN A 690 11.38 -0.27 19.12
C ASN A 690 12.66 -1.02 19.52
N ILE A 691 13.85 -0.47 19.22
CA ILE A 691 15.12 -1.04 19.71
C ILE A 691 15.20 -0.99 21.25
N GLN A 692 14.78 0.12 21.84
CA GLN A 692 14.72 0.27 23.29
C GLN A 692 13.92 -0.85 23.95
N SER A 693 12.78 -1.22 23.36
CA SER A 693 11.98 -2.35 23.81
C SER A 693 12.68 -3.71 23.59
N LEU A 694 13.31 -3.90 22.43
CA LEU A 694 14.07 -5.12 22.12
C LEU A 694 15.20 -5.41 23.12
N VAL A 695 15.94 -4.36 23.52
CA VAL A 695 17.03 -4.50 24.48
C VAL A 695 16.54 -4.41 25.93
N LYS A 696 15.21 -4.41 26.16
CA LYS A 696 14.54 -4.30 27.47
C LYS A 696 14.97 -3.05 28.24
N ALA A 697 15.06 -1.94 27.55
CA ALA A 697 15.54 -0.66 28.07
C ALA A 697 14.42 0.43 28.05
N GLU A 698 13.12 0.04 28.14
CA GLU A 698 11.98 0.96 28.08
C GLU A 698 12.03 2.04 29.18
N LYS A 699 12.64 1.71 30.31
CA LYS A 699 12.86 2.65 31.42
C LYS A 699 14.19 3.41 31.33
N SER A 700 14.98 3.16 30.32
CA SER A 700 16.26 3.84 30.05
C SER A 700 16.02 5.05 29.12
N ASP A 701 17.07 5.78 28.82
CA ASP A 701 17.07 6.85 27.84
C ASP A 701 17.48 6.30 26.45
N LEU A 702 17.06 6.97 25.36
CA LEU A 702 17.55 6.63 24.03
C LEU A 702 19.08 6.72 23.92
N PHE A 703 19.69 7.58 24.72
CA PHE A 703 21.15 7.63 24.90
C PHE A 703 21.75 6.27 25.26
N ASP A 704 21.12 5.57 26.23
CA ASP A 704 21.59 4.27 26.70
C ASP A 704 21.48 3.20 25.61
N VAL A 705 20.44 3.32 24.74
CA VAL A 705 20.28 2.43 23.59
C VAL A 705 21.41 2.64 22.58
N LEU A 706 21.73 3.89 22.27
CA LEU A 706 22.84 4.22 21.38
C LEU A 706 24.23 3.82 21.96
N GLU A 707 24.42 4.01 23.28
CA GLU A 707 25.63 3.51 23.96
C GLU A 707 25.73 1.98 23.89
N TYR A 708 24.62 1.29 24.10
CA TYR A 708 24.57 -0.17 24.01
C TYR A 708 24.92 -0.67 22.62
N VAL A 709 24.25 -0.10 21.58
CA VAL A 709 24.51 -0.49 20.20
C VAL A 709 25.95 -0.18 19.76
N SER A 710 26.46 0.99 20.13
CA SER A 710 27.80 1.42 19.67
C SER A 710 28.95 0.79 20.45
N PHE A 711 28.80 0.62 21.76
CA PHE A 711 29.90 0.32 22.68
C PHE A 711 29.63 -0.85 23.63
N ALA A 712 28.51 -1.55 23.47
CA ALA A 712 28.06 -2.66 24.33
C ALA A 712 27.96 -2.29 25.83
N ILE A 713 27.70 -1.03 26.15
CA ILE A 713 27.53 -0.53 27.52
C ILE A 713 26.11 -0.85 27.98
N LYS A 714 25.96 -1.55 29.09
CA LYS A 714 24.67 -1.93 29.64
C LYS A 714 23.79 -0.70 29.94
N PRO A 715 22.56 -0.64 29.42
CA PRO A 715 21.63 0.47 29.70
C PRO A 715 21.35 0.60 31.21
N ILE A 716 21.23 1.84 31.67
CA ILE A 716 20.75 2.17 33.02
C ILE A 716 19.38 2.85 32.94
N THR A 717 18.56 2.67 33.96
CA THR A 717 17.26 3.35 34.01
C THR A 717 17.42 4.87 34.19
N ARG A 718 16.43 5.65 33.71
CA ARG A 718 16.38 7.11 33.93
C ARG A 718 16.43 7.46 35.42
N GLU A 719 15.76 6.65 36.25
CA GLU A 719 15.78 6.81 37.71
C GLU A 719 17.18 6.61 38.29
N GLU A 720 17.92 5.56 37.89
CA GLU A 720 19.30 5.31 38.27
C GLU A 720 20.24 6.45 37.82
N ARG A 721 20.05 6.94 36.58
CA ARG A 721 20.81 8.07 36.03
C ARG A 721 20.62 9.31 36.89
N VAL A 722 19.37 9.67 37.19
CA VAL A 722 19.06 10.82 38.06
C VAL A 722 19.65 10.64 39.45
N LYS A 723 19.52 9.45 40.06
CA LYS A 723 20.07 9.15 41.36
C LYS A 723 21.59 9.37 41.43
N ILE A 724 22.31 9.01 40.36
CA ILE A 724 23.76 9.19 40.27
C ILE A 724 24.12 10.67 40.05
N ALA A 725 23.41 11.36 39.15
CA ALA A 725 23.76 12.72 38.74
C ALA A 725 23.27 13.80 39.72
N LYS A 726 22.14 13.60 40.42
CA LYS A 726 21.50 14.57 41.30
C LYS A 726 22.43 15.18 42.35
N PRO A 727 23.29 14.44 43.07
CA PRO A 727 24.21 15.05 44.04
C PRO A 727 25.22 16.02 43.38
N ILE A 728 25.69 15.69 42.17
CA ILE A 728 26.66 16.51 41.42
C ILE A 728 25.98 17.78 40.91
N ILE A 729 24.75 17.63 40.35
CA ILE A 729 23.97 18.74 39.85
C ILE A 729 23.61 19.73 40.99
N PHE A 730 23.17 19.19 42.10
CA PHE A 730 22.68 20.01 43.23
C PHE A 730 23.77 20.71 44.02
N ALA A 731 25.04 20.22 43.95
CA ALA A 731 26.16 20.81 44.69
C ALA A 731 26.45 22.28 44.34
N LYS A 732 26.02 22.71 43.13
CA LYS A 732 26.32 24.04 42.59
C LYS A 732 25.11 24.99 42.52
N LEU A 733 23.94 24.58 43.07
CA LEU A 733 22.70 25.26 42.92
C LEU A 733 22.15 25.80 44.27
N ASP A 734 21.42 26.91 44.21
CA ASP A 734 20.67 27.42 45.35
C ASP A 734 19.36 26.58 45.56
N GLU A 735 18.67 26.73 46.67
CA GLU A 735 17.53 25.93 47.06
C GLU A 735 16.34 26.07 46.06
N LYS A 736 16.10 27.25 45.48
CA LYS A 736 15.06 27.46 44.49
C LYS A 736 15.36 26.78 43.17
N GLN A 737 16.63 26.84 42.75
CA GLN A 737 17.07 26.12 41.55
C GLN A 737 17.01 24.60 41.73
N LYS A 738 17.37 24.09 42.95
CA LYS A 738 17.22 22.68 43.29
C LYS A 738 15.79 22.20 43.18
N ASP A 739 14.85 22.98 43.74
CA ASP A 739 13.42 22.66 43.71
C ASP A 739 12.88 22.65 42.27
N PHE A 740 13.29 23.60 41.43
CA PHE A 740 12.97 23.60 40.02
C PHE A 740 13.50 22.40 39.26
N LEU A 741 14.82 22.12 39.42
CA LEU A 741 15.40 20.98 38.70
C LEU A 741 14.92 19.63 39.25
N ASP A 742 14.54 19.52 40.50
CA ASP A 742 13.89 18.32 41.04
C ASP A 742 12.56 18.02 40.32
N PHE A 743 11.77 19.06 40.07
CA PHE A 743 10.56 18.96 39.29
C PHE A 743 10.83 18.55 37.82
N VAL A 744 11.83 19.14 37.17
CA VAL A 744 12.25 18.80 35.81
C VAL A 744 12.73 17.34 35.72
N LEU A 745 13.56 16.90 36.68
CA LEU A 745 14.07 15.56 36.72
C LEU A 745 12.98 14.51 37.00
N ALA A 746 11.95 14.84 37.76
CA ALA A 746 10.79 13.97 37.96
C ALA A 746 10.04 13.74 36.65
N ASN A 747 9.75 14.81 35.88
CA ASN A 747 9.11 14.70 34.57
C ASN A 747 10.00 13.91 33.58
N TYR A 748 11.33 14.12 33.61
CA TYR A 748 12.26 13.34 32.80
C TYR A 748 12.21 11.83 33.11
N ILE A 749 12.13 11.43 34.38
CA ILE A 749 12.01 10.02 34.77
C ILE A 749 10.76 9.39 34.16
N GLU A 750 9.63 10.08 34.19
CA GLU A 750 8.34 9.60 33.67
C GLU A 750 8.31 9.59 32.14
N SER A 751 8.60 10.73 31.52
CA SER A 751 8.32 10.97 30.09
C SER A 751 9.56 10.87 29.19
N GLY A 752 10.77 10.90 29.74
CA GLY A 752 12.04 10.74 29.01
C GLY A 752 12.68 12.06 28.54
N VAL A 753 13.64 11.94 27.64
CA VAL A 753 14.54 13.05 27.22
C VAL A 753 13.83 14.22 26.56
N GLU A 754 12.62 14.02 26.09
CA GLU A 754 11.80 15.09 25.47
C GLU A 754 11.50 16.23 26.45
N GLU A 755 11.36 15.91 27.74
CA GLU A 755 11.14 16.92 28.77
C GLU A 755 12.38 17.80 29.02
N LEU A 756 13.54 17.42 28.43
CA LEU A 756 14.79 18.17 28.49
C LEU A 756 15.05 19.03 27.25
N GLU A 757 14.11 19.08 26.31
CA GLU A 757 14.21 19.95 25.13
C GLU A 757 13.93 21.44 25.49
N GLN A 758 14.58 22.37 24.78
CA GLN A 758 14.46 23.81 25.08
C GLN A 758 13.05 24.37 24.89
N ASP A 759 12.28 23.83 23.96
CA ASP A 759 10.89 24.22 23.67
C ASP A 759 9.90 23.77 24.77
N LYS A 760 10.28 22.80 25.60
CA LYS A 760 9.51 22.36 26.76
C LYS A 760 9.68 23.27 27.99
N LEU A 761 10.80 24.00 28.07
CA LEU A 761 11.11 24.84 29.20
C LEU A 761 9.98 25.85 29.57
N PRO A 762 9.36 26.56 28.64
CA PRO A 762 8.22 27.43 28.97
C PRO A 762 7.09 26.70 29.65
N SER A 763 6.67 25.57 29.13
CA SER A 763 5.58 24.73 29.67
C SER A 763 5.91 24.20 31.08
N LEU A 764 7.13 23.76 31.30
CA LEU A 764 7.62 23.29 32.61
C LEU A 764 7.59 24.42 33.66
N LEU A 765 7.96 25.65 33.26
CA LEU A 765 7.89 26.82 34.14
C LEU A 765 6.46 27.19 34.47
N GLU A 766 5.54 27.19 33.51
CA GLU A 766 4.12 27.48 33.73
C GLU A 766 3.46 26.41 34.61
N LEU A 767 3.80 25.14 34.44
CA LEU A 767 3.30 24.06 35.28
C LEU A 767 3.71 24.22 36.75
N LYS A 768 4.96 24.64 37.01
CA LYS A 768 5.46 24.77 38.38
C LYS A 768 5.13 26.12 39.03
N TYR A 769 5.23 27.23 38.28
CA TYR A 769 5.16 28.58 38.82
C TYR A 769 3.92 29.36 38.36
N LYS A 770 3.00 28.76 37.62
CA LYS A 770 1.79 29.35 37.04
C LYS A 770 2.03 30.43 35.96
N SER A 771 3.17 31.10 35.95
CA SER A 771 3.58 31.99 34.87
C SER A 771 5.10 32.03 34.72
N ILE A 772 5.57 32.31 33.49
CA ILE A 772 7.00 32.50 33.20
C ILE A 772 7.57 33.72 33.93
N SER A 773 6.76 34.73 34.13
CA SER A 773 7.16 35.97 34.86
C SER A 773 7.45 35.64 36.35
N ASP A 774 6.62 34.86 36.98
CA ASP A 774 6.81 34.47 38.40
C ASP A 774 8.06 33.62 38.56
N ALA A 775 8.24 32.66 37.62
CA ALA A 775 9.45 31.84 37.56
C ALA A 775 10.74 32.68 37.40
N ALA A 776 10.69 33.72 36.55
CA ALA A 776 11.84 34.60 36.30
C ALA A 776 12.21 35.38 37.56
N VAL A 777 11.20 35.86 38.31
CA VAL A 777 11.45 36.54 39.60
C VAL A 777 12.07 35.61 40.64
N GLU A 778 11.56 34.38 40.72
CA GLU A 778 12.02 33.41 41.73
C GLU A 778 13.41 32.83 41.42
N LEU A 779 13.72 32.56 40.16
CA LEU A 779 14.96 31.89 39.76
C LEU A 779 16.06 32.82 39.24
N GLY A 780 15.84 34.14 39.30
CA GLY A 780 16.87 35.15 39.04
C GLY A 780 17.03 35.53 37.58
N GLY A 781 15.98 35.43 36.79
CA GLY A 781 15.91 35.87 35.39
C GLY A 781 15.87 34.75 34.36
N ILE A 782 15.28 35.02 33.18
CA ILE A 782 15.05 34.03 32.13
C ILE A 782 16.38 33.46 31.58
N GLU A 783 17.42 34.31 31.44
CA GLU A 783 18.73 33.86 30.96
C GLU A 783 19.36 32.85 31.95
N LYS A 784 19.33 33.14 33.24
CA LYS A 784 19.85 32.24 34.27
C LYS A 784 19.08 30.93 34.34
N ILE A 785 17.78 30.94 34.16
CA ILE A 785 16.94 29.73 34.07
C ILE A 785 17.40 28.86 32.89
N ARG A 786 17.54 29.48 31.72
CA ARG A 786 17.94 28.79 30.48
C ARG A 786 19.38 28.21 30.61
N GLU A 787 20.32 28.99 31.14
CA GLU A 787 21.67 28.51 31.39
C GLU A 787 21.67 27.33 32.36
N THR A 788 20.93 27.41 33.44
CA THR A 788 20.81 26.33 34.45
C THR A 788 20.20 25.09 33.82
N PHE A 789 19.14 25.25 33.02
CA PHE A 789 18.43 24.17 32.31
C PHE A 789 19.31 23.47 31.26
N ILE A 790 20.21 24.17 30.62
CA ILE A 790 21.19 23.58 29.70
C ILE A 790 22.36 22.94 30.46
N ALA A 791 22.89 23.64 31.42
CA ALA A 791 24.11 23.23 32.14
C ALA A 791 23.98 21.93 32.95
N PHE A 792 22.78 21.68 33.57
CA PHE A 792 22.61 20.45 34.36
C PHE A 792 22.63 19.19 33.50
N GLN A 793 22.19 19.28 32.23
CA GLN A 793 22.15 18.14 31.31
C GLN A 793 23.56 17.60 31.03
N GLY A 794 24.60 18.47 31.02
CA GLY A 794 25.99 18.07 30.97
C GLY A 794 26.40 17.13 32.11
N ASN A 795 25.89 17.40 33.33
CA ASN A 795 26.16 16.54 34.49
C ASN A 795 25.27 15.28 34.52
N LEU A 796 24.02 15.36 33.93
CA LEU A 796 23.12 14.22 33.86
C LEU A 796 23.66 13.09 32.97
N TYR A 797 24.41 13.44 31.94
CA TYR A 797 25.04 12.49 31.01
C TYR A 797 26.55 12.38 31.20
N ALA A 798 27.09 12.89 32.28
CA ALA A 798 28.51 12.78 32.60
C ALA A 798 28.93 11.32 32.84
N LYS A 799 30.17 10.98 32.45
CA LYS A 799 30.76 9.66 32.69
C LYS A 799 30.87 9.42 34.19
N LYS A 800 30.52 8.21 34.68
CA LYS A 800 30.80 7.84 36.05
C LYS A 800 32.31 8.05 36.31
N ALA A 801 32.66 8.83 37.32
CA ALA A 801 34.01 8.76 37.85
C ALA A 801 34.22 7.33 38.39
N ALA A 802 35.20 6.60 37.81
CA ALA A 802 35.52 5.23 38.14
C ALA A 802 35.88 5.07 39.63
#